data_53b09808cff9028d922e483f4e06bc0e
#
_entry.id   53b09808cff9028d922e483f4e06bc0e
#
_cell.length_a   1.000
_cell.length_b   1.000
_cell.length_c   1.000
_cell.angle_alpha   90.00
_cell.angle_beta   90.00
_cell.angle_gamma   90.00
#
_symmetry.space_group_name_H-M   'P 1'
#
loop_
_entity.id
_entity.type
_entity.pdbx_description
1 polymer ?
#
loop_
_entity_poly.entity_id
_entity_poly.type
_entity_poly.pdbx_seq_one_letter_code
_entity_poly.pdbx_strand_id
1 'polypeptide(L)'
;MAKTYDNELEGQHAFYQTYLPRVDSSITQDEIQSNYTDGVVNGNILEFKLNINDLNSVLFQTIKYLSSMRVKGKSIPRNILLVSLNDEKVYLYYSEKYLQQIETIYIGGASKDNHGFVCGNAEQVYDLTQDIAQENIITLLRSCNYTRINIDENCIVGWGQRYYRENPMANKSDFIGDETGKIRIIGEIRQPEKFKEYILPYKGKSNERFRYLMDKLNDDIQKKNLGAFYTNRVYADKSLELLRKAISRVPKGNDYIILDRCAGTGNLELGMTTEELSHTIVSTLEYYEYKVLSESLGDKVRHIIPPTEKEDTFNMGLVRGADALSKEYVDNQIIKQYIDNPSCTIILFENPPYAETTSLEHQRRKISKKSSSWKDSFIVQEMKKEIKGAATNDLGNAFIWSAFKYYLRQPTDSYVVYSPVKYWKAQHIINRKHFHTNIDACVMCAYWGQEESNISEFNLIGYDINKNNELVALDKPLPIRKINSLFSQKYYDRTTMPDCTEDGILIGLNGLEADSSVKRRITPIYSPEMMGYLVADSAGFDNPDAKSSLLVAGRYNGNGFFLHKSNYLEKLPMFAASRYITYNRAWTERARIMKSADGYKRYFADLKSGKLNQFMLQCLLFTCLEAQNHMQEFTGSDGRYYRNNLTLDTSNGSTLAAEALSGFIPNETEKELLAQWNKVLEAAKKTTEYIPTINYGLYQIKCDLNTSHYDEETGTTIFHYPDLNGHIKSLAELVKRYYNTTIVPMLFQYEFLK
;
A
#
# COMPACT_ATOMS: atom_id res chain seq x y z
N MET A 1 -40.36 -7.12 -51.58
CA MET A 1 -40.74 -6.01 -50.70
C MET A 1 -39.57 -5.75 -49.78
N ALA A 2 -39.05 -4.52 -49.73
CA ALA A 2 -38.02 -4.14 -48.79
C ALA A 2 -38.51 -4.46 -47.37
N LYS A 3 -37.67 -5.10 -46.57
CA LYS A 3 -38.02 -5.49 -45.21
C LYS A 3 -37.87 -4.23 -44.33
N THR A 4 -38.98 -3.69 -43.86
CA THR A 4 -38.95 -2.50 -42.98
C THR A 4 -39.07 -2.95 -41.54
N TYR A 5 -38.16 -2.47 -40.68
CA TYR A 5 -38.12 -2.78 -39.24
C TYR A 5 -38.77 -1.61 -38.46
N ASP A 6 -39.48 -1.95 -37.41
CA ASP A 6 -40.13 -0.95 -36.55
C ASP A 6 -39.20 -0.49 -35.39
N ASN A 7 -38.23 -1.30 -35.03
CA ASN A 7 -37.19 -0.98 -34.04
C ASN A 7 -35.80 -1.49 -34.46
N GLU A 8 -34.80 -0.83 -33.95
CA GLU A 8 -33.38 -1.06 -34.26
C GLU A 8 -32.92 -2.48 -33.85
N LEU A 9 -33.36 -2.98 -32.71
CA LEU A 9 -33.00 -4.29 -32.18
C LEU A 9 -33.44 -5.45 -33.07
N GLU A 10 -34.67 -5.35 -33.61
CA GLU A 10 -35.19 -6.35 -34.56
C GLU A 10 -34.34 -6.41 -35.84
N GLY A 11 -33.97 -5.23 -36.36
CA GLY A 11 -33.14 -5.13 -37.54
C GLY A 11 -31.70 -5.66 -37.30
N GLN A 12 -31.12 -5.37 -36.14
CA GLN A 12 -29.83 -5.94 -35.73
C GLN A 12 -29.89 -7.46 -35.68
N HIS A 13 -30.88 -8.04 -35.01
CA HIS A 13 -31.05 -9.49 -34.95
C HIS A 13 -31.14 -10.10 -36.34
N ALA A 14 -31.94 -9.52 -37.21
CA ALA A 14 -32.08 -10.01 -38.58
C ALA A 14 -30.77 -9.95 -39.37
N PHE A 15 -30.02 -8.86 -39.20
CA PHE A 15 -28.69 -8.70 -39.82
C PHE A 15 -27.71 -9.79 -39.28
N TYR A 16 -27.60 -9.96 -37.98
CA TYR A 16 -26.72 -10.95 -37.40
C TYR A 16 -27.12 -12.38 -37.79
N GLN A 17 -28.40 -12.71 -37.75
CA GLN A 17 -28.87 -14.04 -38.20
C GLN A 17 -28.54 -14.32 -39.68
N THR A 18 -28.52 -13.28 -40.52
CA THR A 18 -28.24 -13.42 -41.94
C THR A 18 -26.74 -13.58 -42.22
N TYR A 19 -25.86 -12.81 -41.53
CA TYR A 19 -24.47 -12.69 -41.90
C TYR A 19 -23.54 -13.50 -40.97
N LEU A 20 -23.76 -13.58 -39.64
CA LEU A 20 -22.82 -14.24 -38.72
C LEU A 20 -22.61 -15.73 -39.02
N PRO A 21 -23.63 -16.55 -39.28
CA PRO A 21 -23.41 -17.97 -39.57
C PRO A 21 -22.55 -18.22 -40.81
N ARG A 22 -22.50 -17.23 -41.73
CA ARG A 22 -21.67 -17.26 -42.95
C ARG A 22 -20.25 -16.75 -42.68
N VAL A 23 -20.01 -16.02 -41.58
CA VAL A 23 -18.69 -15.58 -41.15
C VAL A 23 -18.02 -16.66 -40.32
N ASP A 24 -18.62 -17.01 -39.21
CA ASP A 24 -18.22 -18.09 -38.29
C ASP A 24 -19.42 -18.55 -37.46
N SER A 25 -19.77 -19.82 -37.55
CA SER A 25 -20.92 -20.38 -36.86
C SER A 25 -20.77 -20.50 -35.35
N SER A 26 -19.56 -20.31 -34.82
CA SER A 26 -19.28 -20.33 -33.37
C SER A 26 -19.49 -18.98 -32.67
N ILE A 27 -19.58 -17.87 -33.41
CA ILE A 27 -19.76 -16.55 -32.85
C ILE A 27 -21.23 -16.32 -32.51
N THR A 28 -21.50 -15.96 -31.25
CA THR A 28 -22.84 -15.62 -30.78
C THR A 28 -23.07 -14.11 -30.75
N GLN A 29 -24.32 -13.67 -30.90
CA GLN A 29 -24.66 -12.26 -30.81
C GLN A 29 -24.35 -11.66 -29.44
N ASP A 30 -24.57 -12.41 -28.36
CA ASP A 30 -24.29 -11.95 -26.98
C ASP A 30 -22.79 -11.67 -26.78
N GLU A 31 -21.91 -12.45 -27.36
CA GLU A 31 -20.46 -12.20 -27.30
C GLU A 31 -20.05 -10.95 -28.03
N ILE A 32 -20.69 -10.64 -29.15
CA ILE A 32 -20.41 -9.45 -29.98
C ILE A 32 -20.87 -8.16 -29.27
N GLN A 33 -22.03 -8.20 -28.61
CA GLN A 33 -22.63 -7.05 -27.96
C GLN A 33 -22.12 -6.78 -26.53
N SER A 34 -21.19 -7.58 -26.02
CA SER A 34 -20.67 -7.52 -24.63
C SER A 34 -20.00 -6.19 -24.23
N ASN A 35 -19.89 -5.21 -25.13
CA ASN A 35 -19.10 -4.00 -24.96
C ASN A 35 -19.87 -2.67 -25.06
N TYR A 36 -21.19 -2.67 -24.90
CA TYR A 36 -22.03 -1.47 -25.09
C TYR A 36 -21.91 -0.82 -26.48
N THR A 37 -21.53 -1.59 -27.47
CA THR A 37 -21.61 -1.25 -28.88
C THR A 37 -22.65 -2.14 -29.52
N ASP A 38 -23.19 -1.73 -30.64
CA ASP A 38 -24.08 -2.59 -31.41
C ASP A 38 -23.39 -3.88 -31.87
N GLY A 39 -22.05 -3.87 -31.96
CA GLY A 39 -21.25 -5.07 -32.11
C GLY A 39 -19.84 -4.85 -32.62
N VAL A 40 -18.94 -5.72 -32.21
CA VAL A 40 -17.58 -5.83 -32.76
C VAL A 40 -17.36 -7.26 -33.22
N VAL A 41 -17.14 -7.43 -34.52
CA VAL A 41 -16.89 -8.71 -35.16
C VAL A 41 -15.50 -8.68 -35.81
N ASN A 42 -14.54 -9.45 -35.28
CA ASN A 42 -13.17 -9.42 -35.74
C ASN A 42 -12.60 -7.99 -35.79
N GLY A 43 -12.06 -7.54 -36.90
CA GLY A 43 -11.55 -6.18 -37.12
C GLY A 43 -12.60 -5.15 -37.56
N ASN A 44 -13.88 -5.37 -37.25
CA ASN A 44 -14.99 -4.52 -37.68
C ASN A 44 -15.83 -4.09 -36.46
N ILE A 45 -16.15 -2.80 -36.35
CA ILE A 45 -17.17 -2.28 -35.46
C ILE A 45 -18.41 -1.94 -36.27
N LEU A 46 -19.58 -2.36 -35.78
CA LEU A 46 -20.88 -2.10 -36.39
C LEU A 46 -21.67 -1.14 -35.53
N GLU A 47 -22.34 -0.21 -36.18
CA GLU A 47 -23.33 0.69 -35.56
C GLU A 47 -24.59 0.66 -36.44
N PHE A 48 -25.71 0.37 -35.82
CA PHE A 48 -26.98 0.23 -36.52
C PHE A 48 -27.90 1.44 -36.28
N LYS A 49 -28.61 1.81 -37.29
CA LYS A 49 -29.74 2.75 -37.22
C LYS A 49 -30.86 2.29 -38.14
N LEU A 50 -32.09 2.54 -37.75
CA LEU A 50 -33.20 2.27 -38.66
C LEU A 50 -33.02 2.99 -40.00
N ASN A 51 -32.71 4.30 -39.93
CA ASN A 51 -32.33 5.11 -41.09
C ASN A 51 -31.21 6.06 -40.67
N ILE A 52 -30.19 6.21 -41.49
CA ILE A 52 -29.10 7.15 -41.22
C ILE A 52 -29.34 8.44 -42.00
N ASN A 53 -29.86 9.44 -41.29
CA ASN A 53 -30.09 10.77 -41.84
C ASN A 53 -28.86 11.71 -41.71
N ASP A 54 -28.03 11.45 -40.72
CA ASP A 54 -26.80 12.22 -40.45
C ASP A 54 -25.60 11.27 -40.17
N LEU A 55 -24.82 11.06 -41.20
CA LEU A 55 -23.59 10.24 -41.10
C LEU A 55 -22.58 10.82 -40.11
N ASN A 56 -22.49 12.16 -39.95
CA ASN A 56 -21.54 12.78 -39.02
C ASN A 56 -21.82 12.35 -37.60
N SER A 57 -23.07 12.42 -37.17
CA SER A 57 -23.45 12.05 -35.80
C SER A 57 -23.26 10.57 -35.53
N VAL A 58 -23.63 9.68 -36.44
CA VAL A 58 -23.51 8.23 -36.25
C VAL A 58 -22.03 7.80 -36.26
N LEU A 59 -21.23 8.33 -37.20
CA LEU A 59 -19.80 8.05 -37.24
C LEU A 59 -19.09 8.56 -35.99
N PHE A 60 -19.44 9.78 -35.55
CA PHE A 60 -18.82 10.33 -34.34
C PHE A 60 -19.20 9.57 -33.08
N GLN A 61 -20.43 9.07 -32.96
CA GLN A 61 -20.84 8.16 -31.92
C GLN A 61 -19.95 6.91 -31.89
N THR A 62 -19.73 6.28 -33.06
CA THR A 62 -18.86 5.11 -33.18
C THR A 62 -17.41 5.43 -32.84
N ILE A 63 -16.89 6.59 -33.22
CA ILE A 63 -15.55 7.07 -32.84
C ILE A 63 -15.41 7.19 -31.32
N LYS A 64 -16.45 7.69 -30.62
CA LYS A 64 -16.43 7.74 -29.14
C LYS A 64 -16.37 6.35 -28.52
N TYR A 65 -17.04 5.35 -29.09
CA TYR A 65 -16.87 3.96 -28.69
C TYR A 65 -15.44 3.45 -28.88
N LEU A 66 -14.83 3.73 -30.04
CA LEU A 66 -13.43 3.36 -30.31
C LEU A 66 -12.47 4.05 -29.33
N SER A 67 -12.67 5.31 -28.99
CA SER A 67 -11.92 6.01 -27.95
C SER A 67 -12.04 5.32 -26.59
N SER A 68 -13.26 4.93 -26.21
CA SER A 68 -13.50 4.16 -24.97
C SER A 68 -12.80 2.79 -24.99
N MET A 69 -12.86 2.08 -26.11
CA MET A 69 -12.15 0.80 -26.30
C MET A 69 -10.63 0.97 -26.13
N ARG A 70 -10.06 2.03 -26.71
CA ARG A 70 -8.63 2.37 -26.54
C ARG A 70 -8.25 2.53 -25.07
N VAL A 71 -9.03 3.30 -24.29
CA VAL A 71 -8.77 3.51 -22.85
C VAL A 71 -8.76 2.18 -22.08
N LYS A 72 -9.62 1.24 -22.46
CA LYS A 72 -9.74 -0.09 -21.85
C LYS A 72 -8.71 -1.11 -22.31
N GLY A 73 -7.78 -0.74 -23.19
CA GLY A 73 -6.78 -1.65 -23.73
C GLY A 73 -7.32 -2.64 -24.76
N LYS A 74 -8.46 -2.34 -25.39
CA LYS A 74 -9.03 -3.16 -26.46
C LYS A 74 -8.47 -2.76 -27.81
N SER A 75 -8.32 -3.75 -28.69
CA SER A 75 -7.89 -3.53 -30.07
C SER A 75 -8.90 -2.64 -30.81
N ILE A 76 -8.40 -1.71 -31.61
CA ILE A 76 -9.27 -0.81 -32.38
C ILE A 76 -9.53 -1.44 -33.76
N PRO A 77 -10.79 -1.83 -34.03
CA PRO A 77 -11.16 -2.33 -35.35
C PRO A 77 -10.78 -1.36 -36.47
N ARG A 78 -10.25 -1.86 -37.57
CA ARG A 78 -9.89 -1.03 -38.72
C ARG A 78 -11.15 -0.51 -39.43
N ASN A 79 -12.14 -1.36 -39.57
CA ASN A 79 -13.34 -1.05 -40.32
C ASN A 79 -14.45 -0.56 -39.40
N ILE A 80 -15.07 0.55 -39.76
CA ILE A 80 -16.29 1.09 -39.14
C ILE A 80 -17.43 0.89 -40.14
N LEU A 81 -18.44 0.12 -39.76
CA LEU A 81 -19.57 -0.21 -40.62
C LEU A 81 -20.83 0.44 -40.00
N LEU A 82 -21.31 1.48 -40.68
CA LEU A 82 -22.59 2.12 -40.30
C LEU A 82 -23.70 1.48 -41.11
N VAL A 83 -24.62 0.81 -40.45
CA VAL A 83 -25.71 0.04 -41.09
C VAL A 83 -27.02 0.80 -41.00
N SER A 84 -27.55 1.22 -42.16
CA SER A 84 -28.87 1.77 -42.28
C SER A 84 -29.85 0.64 -42.65
N LEU A 85 -30.59 0.16 -41.66
CA LEU A 85 -31.37 -1.07 -41.74
C LEU A 85 -32.49 -1.00 -42.78
N ASN A 86 -33.30 0.06 -42.73
CA ASN A 86 -34.43 0.23 -43.67
C ASN A 86 -34.03 0.71 -45.03
N ASP A 87 -32.84 1.34 -45.14
CA ASP A 87 -32.27 1.72 -46.44
C ASP A 87 -31.50 0.58 -47.09
N GLU A 88 -31.31 -0.55 -46.37
CA GLU A 88 -30.52 -1.71 -46.79
C GLU A 88 -29.09 -1.31 -47.29
N LYS A 89 -28.46 -0.32 -46.57
CA LYS A 89 -27.13 0.21 -46.91
C LYS A 89 -26.13 0.08 -45.79
N VAL A 90 -24.87 -0.19 -46.14
CA VAL A 90 -23.73 -0.19 -45.22
C VAL A 90 -22.70 0.79 -45.71
N TYR A 91 -22.32 1.73 -44.84
CA TYR A 91 -21.26 2.71 -45.12
C TYR A 91 -19.98 2.27 -44.43
N LEU A 92 -18.92 2.08 -45.22
CA LEU A 92 -17.58 1.70 -44.72
C LEU A 92 -16.74 2.94 -44.50
N TYR A 93 -16.13 3.03 -43.31
CA TYR A 93 -15.08 3.99 -42.99
C TYR A 93 -13.87 3.26 -42.40
N TYR A 94 -12.67 3.86 -42.51
CA TYR A 94 -11.47 3.33 -41.88
C TYR A 94 -11.10 4.15 -40.64
N SER A 95 -10.97 3.50 -39.50
CA SER A 95 -10.66 4.13 -38.24
C SER A 95 -9.30 4.84 -38.23
N GLU A 96 -8.36 4.42 -39.08
CA GLU A 96 -7.04 5.07 -39.25
C GLU A 96 -7.13 6.53 -39.70
N LYS A 97 -8.20 6.91 -40.40
CA LYS A 97 -8.44 8.30 -40.81
C LYS A 97 -8.92 9.20 -39.67
N TYR A 98 -9.34 8.62 -38.55
CA TYR A 98 -9.91 9.32 -37.40
C TYR A 98 -9.07 9.10 -36.14
N LEU A 99 -7.77 8.79 -36.28
CA LEU A 99 -6.90 8.51 -35.11
C LEU A 99 -6.88 9.63 -34.10
N GLN A 100 -6.82 10.90 -34.54
CA GLN A 100 -6.82 12.04 -33.65
C GLN A 100 -8.09 12.06 -32.77
N GLN A 101 -9.23 11.79 -33.36
CA GLN A 101 -10.52 11.73 -32.66
C GLN A 101 -10.59 10.50 -31.75
N ILE A 102 -10.09 9.33 -32.17
CA ILE A 102 -10.05 8.11 -31.37
C ILE A 102 -9.10 8.26 -30.17
N GLU A 103 -8.01 9.01 -30.33
CA GLU A 103 -7.04 9.28 -29.26
C GLU A 103 -7.48 10.41 -28.31
N THR A 104 -8.53 11.12 -28.63
CA THR A 104 -9.18 12.12 -27.77
C THR A 104 -10.08 11.43 -26.74
N ILE A 105 -10.12 11.96 -25.51
CA ILE A 105 -11.00 11.45 -24.45
C ILE A 105 -12.31 12.21 -24.46
N TYR A 106 -13.41 11.47 -24.50
CA TYR A 106 -14.77 12.01 -24.43
C TYR A 106 -15.38 11.66 -23.08
N ILE A 107 -15.83 12.69 -22.35
CA ILE A 107 -16.52 12.56 -21.10
C ILE A 107 -18.01 12.75 -21.37
N GLY A 108 -18.85 11.81 -20.95
CA GLY A 108 -20.27 11.82 -21.22
C GLY A 108 -20.74 10.72 -22.18
N GLY A 109 -22.02 10.68 -22.46
CA GLY A 109 -22.64 9.66 -23.30
C GLY A 109 -22.24 9.77 -24.78
N ALA A 110 -22.03 8.63 -25.45
CA ALA A 110 -21.60 8.58 -26.84
C ALA A 110 -22.62 9.23 -27.81
N SER A 111 -23.89 9.21 -27.46
CA SER A 111 -24.99 9.79 -28.27
C SER A 111 -25.12 11.32 -28.17
N LYS A 112 -24.41 11.96 -27.19
CA LYS A 112 -24.49 13.42 -27.02
C LYS A 112 -23.53 14.12 -27.96
N ASP A 113 -23.96 15.21 -28.54
CA ASP A 113 -23.29 16.24 -29.33
C ASP A 113 -22.10 15.78 -30.22
N ASN A 114 -22.06 16.19 -31.45
CA ASN A 114 -21.00 15.90 -32.40
C ASN A 114 -19.89 16.97 -32.45
N HIS A 115 -19.97 18.01 -31.64
CA HIS A 115 -18.98 19.10 -31.51
C HIS A 115 -18.52 19.69 -32.87
N GLY A 116 -19.41 19.72 -33.85
CA GLY A 116 -19.08 20.19 -35.19
C GLY A 116 -18.22 19.21 -36.00
N PHE A 117 -18.14 17.94 -35.59
CA PHE A 117 -17.45 16.91 -36.35
C PHE A 117 -18.05 16.75 -37.76
N VAL A 118 -17.20 16.75 -38.76
CA VAL A 118 -17.56 16.52 -40.15
C VAL A 118 -16.80 15.31 -40.66
N CYS A 119 -17.52 14.28 -41.07
CA CYS A 119 -16.92 13.09 -41.65
C CYS A 119 -16.47 13.34 -43.09
N GLY A 120 -15.47 12.58 -43.50
CA GLY A 120 -15.15 12.45 -44.93
C GLY A 120 -16.21 11.60 -45.65
N ASN A 121 -16.02 11.43 -46.95
CA ASN A 121 -16.82 10.47 -47.72
C ASN A 121 -16.58 9.05 -47.21
N ALA A 122 -17.62 8.22 -47.23
CA ALA A 122 -17.44 6.78 -47.01
C ALA A 122 -16.47 6.18 -48.04
N GLU A 123 -15.64 5.25 -47.60
CA GLU A 123 -14.71 4.54 -48.49
C GLU A 123 -15.48 3.74 -49.55
N GLN A 124 -16.59 3.14 -49.08
CA GLN A 124 -17.52 2.40 -49.92
C GLN A 124 -18.90 2.41 -49.30
N VAL A 125 -19.92 2.38 -50.15
CA VAL A 125 -21.32 2.17 -49.76
C VAL A 125 -21.79 0.88 -50.41
N TYR A 126 -22.24 -0.04 -49.59
CA TYR A 126 -22.77 -1.33 -50.03
C TYR A 126 -24.28 -1.27 -50.01
N ASP A 127 -24.92 -1.62 -51.12
CA ASP A 127 -26.35 -1.80 -51.26
C ASP A 127 -26.67 -3.28 -51.01
N LEU A 128 -27.24 -3.63 -49.88
CA LEU A 128 -27.50 -5.00 -49.47
C LEU A 128 -28.62 -5.69 -50.27
N THR A 129 -29.29 -4.99 -51.14
CA THR A 129 -30.23 -5.60 -52.09
C THR A 129 -29.49 -6.38 -53.17
N GLN A 130 -28.16 -6.18 -53.29
CA GLN A 130 -27.30 -6.82 -54.28
C GLN A 130 -26.46 -7.95 -53.67
N ASP A 131 -26.49 -9.13 -54.26
CA ASP A 131 -25.76 -10.31 -53.79
C ASP A 131 -24.25 -10.08 -53.65
N ILE A 132 -23.68 -9.35 -54.61
CA ILE A 132 -22.21 -9.01 -54.58
C ILE A 132 -21.90 -8.15 -53.35
N ALA A 133 -22.75 -7.22 -52.98
CA ALA A 133 -22.55 -6.39 -51.82
C ALA A 133 -22.65 -7.21 -50.50
N GLN A 134 -23.57 -8.17 -50.44
CA GLN A 134 -23.67 -9.10 -49.32
C GLN A 134 -22.43 -9.95 -49.16
N GLU A 135 -21.87 -10.51 -50.23
CA GLU A 135 -20.61 -11.28 -50.21
C GLU A 135 -19.42 -10.42 -49.74
N ASN A 136 -19.38 -9.16 -50.18
CA ASN A 136 -18.35 -8.23 -49.75
C ASN A 136 -18.45 -7.93 -48.24
N ILE A 137 -19.65 -7.78 -47.69
CA ILE A 137 -19.86 -7.60 -46.23
C ILE A 137 -19.38 -8.83 -45.47
N ILE A 138 -19.68 -10.03 -45.91
CA ILE A 138 -19.18 -11.27 -45.28
C ILE A 138 -17.64 -11.32 -45.30
N THR A 139 -17.03 -10.93 -46.42
CA THR A 139 -15.57 -10.86 -46.55
C THR A 139 -14.97 -9.83 -45.58
N LEU A 140 -15.60 -8.65 -45.44
CA LEU A 140 -15.19 -7.65 -44.46
C LEU A 140 -15.33 -8.17 -43.02
N LEU A 141 -16.43 -8.78 -42.65
CA LEU A 141 -16.67 -9.32 -41.30
C LEU A 141 -15.72 -10.46 -40.92
N ARG A 142 -15.12 -11.15 -41.91
CA ARG A 142 -14.01 -12.11 -41.69
C ARG A 142 -12.67 -11.46 -41.42
N SER A 143 -12.51 -10.16 -41.76
CA SER A 143 -11.25 -9.44 -41.68
C SER A 143 -10.89 -9.15 -40.21
N CYS A 144 -9.69 -9.58 -39.77
CA CYS A 144 -9.13 -9.35 -38.44
C CYS A 144 -8.09 -8.22 -38.44
N ASN A 145 -8.31 -7.15 -39.18
CA ASN A 145 -7.39 -6.03 -39.25
C ASN A 145 -7.69 -4.97 -38.21
N TYR A 146 -6.64 -4.47 -37.56
CA TYR A 146 -6.74 -3.47 -36.50
C TYR A 146 -5.96 -2.22 -36.83
N THR A 147 -6.45 -1.08 -36.33
CA THR A 147 -5.75 0.20 -36.42
C THR A 147 -4.82 0.37 -35.24
N ARG A 148 -3.55 0.69 -35.53
CA ARG A 148 -2.55 0.93 -34.49
C ARG A 148 -2.72 2.32 -33.89
N ILE A 149 -2.65 2.39 -32.56
CA ILE A 149 -2.85 3.59 -31.76
C ILE A 149 -1.59 4.00 -31.00
N ASN A 150 -1.52 5.26 -30.58
CA ASN A 150 -0.51 5.71 -29.62
C ASN A 150 -0.94 5.39 -28.20
N ILE A 151 0.01 4.90 -27.40
CA ILE A 151 -0.16 4.74 -25.96
C ILE A 151 0.12 6.07 -25.27
N ASP A 152 -0.80 6.51 -24.41
CA ASP A 152 -0.65 7.67 -23.55
C ASP A 152 -1.06 7.34 -22.10
N GLU A 153 -1.06 8.36 -21.24
CA GLU A 153 -1.36 8.23 -19.83
C GLU A 153 -2.80 7.77 -19.54
N ASN A 154 -3.72 7.99 -20.47
CA ASN A 154 -5.12 7.64 -20.30
C ASN A 154 -5.40 6.15 -20.61
N CYS A 155 -4.61 5.54 -21.47
CA CYS A 155 -4.85 4.17 -21.93
C CYS A 155 -3.81 3.15 -21.43
N ILE A 156 -2.66 3.61 -20.87
CA ILE A 156 -1.56 2.72 -20.46
C ILE A 156 -1.98 1.65 -19.48
N VAL A 157 -2.90 1.95 -18.55
CA VAL A 157 -3.36 0.99 -17.54
C VAL A 157 -4.11 -0.16 -18.19
N GLY A 158 -5.07 0.14 -19.08
CA GLY A 158 -5.83 -0.89 -19.79
C GLY A 158 -4.94 -1.79 -20.66
N TRP A 159 -3.98 -1.20 -21.39
CA TRP A 159 -3.03 -1.95 -22.20
C TRP A 159 -2.03 -2.75 -21.38
N GLY A 160 -1.57 -2.22 -20.24
CA GLY A 160 -0.73 -2.95 -19.31
C GLY A 160 -1.44 -4.16 -18.71
N GLN A 161 -2.68 -4.00 -18.26
CA GLN A 161 -3.49 -5.12 -17.76
C GLN A 161 -3.70 -6.21 -18.79
N ARG A 162 -3.99 -5.83 -20.04
CA ARG A 162 -4.11 -6.78 -21.15
C ARG A 162 -2.80 -7.52 -21.37
N TYR A 163 -1.67 -6.81 -21.43
CA TYR A 163 -0.34 -7.40 -21.65
C TYR A 163 -0.02 -8.48 -20.63
N TYR A 164 -0.17 -8.18 -19.33
CA TYR A 164 0.14 -9.14 -18.27
C TYR A 164 -0.86 -10.29 -18.18
N ARG A 165 -2.12 -10.05 -18.52
CA ARG A 165 -3.12 -11.12 -18.62
C ARG A 165 -2.75 -12.11 -19.74
N GLU A 166 -2.33 -11.63 -20.89
CA GLU A 166 -1.91 -12.43 -22.03
C GLU A 166 -0.51 -13.03 -21.84
N ASN A 167 0.32 -12.43 -20.96
CA ASN A 167 1.68 -12.86 -20.66
C ASN A 167 1.91 -12.98 -19.15
N PRO A 168 1.36 -14.02 -18.47
CA PRO A 168 1.39 -14.14 -17.01
C PRO A 168 2.80 -14.27 -16.40
N MET A 169 3.80 -14.62 -17.20
CA MET A 169 5.20 -14.77 -16.76
C MET A 169 6.04 -13.51 -17.03
N ALA A 170 5.46 -12.43 -17.56
CA ALA A 170 6.17 -11.20 -17.86
C ALA A 170 6.59 -10.46 -16.58
N ASN A 171 7.78 -9.84 -16.63
CA ASN A 171 8.27 -8.98 -15.56
C ASN A 171 7.67 -7.57 -15.67
N LYS A 172 7.74 -6.82 -14.56
CA LYS A 172 7.22 -5.44 -14.48
C LYS A 172 7.79 -4.51 -15.57
N SER A 173 9.06 -4.70 -15.94
CA SER A 173 9.74 -3.90 -16.97
C SER A 173 9.42 -4.32 -18.41
N ASP A 174 8.78 -5.48 -18.62
CA ASP A 174 8.58 -6.02 -19.98
C ASP A 174 7.57 -5.20 -20.79
N PHE A 175 6.65 -4.51 -20.15
CA PHE A 175 5.68 -3.65 -20.83
C PHE A 175 6.21 -2.21 -21.03
N ILE A 176 6.71 -1.57 -19.96
CA ILE A 176 7.18 -0.17 -20.04
C ILE A 176 8.66 -0.08 -20.40
N GLY A 177 9.49 -0.96 -19.87
CA GLY A 177 10.94 -0.91 -19.97
C GLY A 177 11.62 -0.22 -18.78
N ASP A 178 12.96 -0.28 -18.76
CA ASP A 178 13.79 0.41 -17.78
C ASP A 178 14.45 1.66 -18.36
N GLU A 179 14.24 2.82 -17.73
CA GLU A 179 14.84 4.09 -18.14
C GLU A 179 16.23 4.35 -17.54
N THR A 180 16.65 3.54 -16.56
CA THR A 180 17.92 3.81 -15.85
C THR A 180 19.17 3.55 -16.70
N GLY A 181 19.01 2.95 -17.89
CA GLY A 181 20.12 2.66 -18.80
C GLY A 181 21.09 1.58 -18.34
N LYS A 182 20.90 1.01 -17.14
CA LYS A 182 21.74 -0.06 -16.61
C LYS A 182 21.39 -1.43 -17.16
N ILE A 183 20.12 -1.64 -17.47
CA ILE A 183 19.61 -2.83 -18.15
C ILE A 183 18.89 -2.32 -19.40
N ARG A 184 19.35 -2.70 -20.60
CA ARG A 184 18.71 -2.36 -21.88
C ARG A 184 17.47 -3.22 -22.10
N ILE A 185 16.53 -3.21 -21.19
CA ILE A 185 15.22 -3.82 -21.40
C ILE A 185 14.38 -2.76 -22.13
N ILE A 186 14.10 -3.02 -23.38
CA ILE A 186 13.20 -2.21 -24.19
C ILE A 186 11.82 -2.81 -23.99
N GLY A 187 10.95 -2.07 -23.29
CA GLY A 187 9.60 -2.54 -23.01
C GLY A 187 8.70 -2.52 -24.25
N GLU A 188 7.60 -3.27 -24.18
CA GLU A 188 6.63 -3.46 -25.27
C GLU A 188 6.08 -2.13 -25.82
N ILE A 189 5.90 -1.09 -24.99
CA ILE A 189 5.40 0.20 -25.49
C ILE A 189 6.42 0.95 -26.37
N ARG A 190 7.73 0.69 -26.20
CA ARG A 190 8.78 1.36 -27.01
C ARG A 190 9.18 0.56 -28.23
N GLN A 191 9.18 -0.75 -28.13
CA GLN A 191 9.43 -1.68 -29.23
C GLN A 191 8.41 -2.81 -29.17
N PRO A 192 7.20 -2.59 -29.68
CA PRO A 192 6.16 -3.60 -29.67
C PRO A 192 6.57 -4.82 -30.51
N GLU A 193 6.56 -5.99 -29.88
CA GLU A 193 6.73 -7.27 -30.58
C GLU A 193 5.42 -8.06 -30.56
N LYS A 194 4.80 -8.17 -29.38
CA LYS A 194 3.54 -8.89 -29.18
C LYS A 194 2.33 -8.04 -29.53
N PHE A 195 2.43 -6.72 -29.29
CA PHE A 195 1.35 -5.75 -29.57
C PHE A 195 1.59 -4.89 -30.81
N LYS A 196 2.55 -5.27 -31.65
CA LYS A 196 2.90 -4.51 -32.88
C LYS A 196 1.74 -4.25 -33.84
N GLU A 197 0.71 -5.10 -33.81
CA GLU A 197 -0.49 -4.97 -34.63
C GLU A 197 -1.53 -4.01 -34.05
N TYR A 198 -1.40 -3.66 -32.79
CA TYR A 198 -2.37 -2.84 -32.05
C TYR A 198 -1.83 -1.47 -31.65
N ILE A 199 -0.52 -1.36 -31.36
CA ILE A 199 0.07 -0.13 -30.86
C ILE A 199 1.26 0.33 -31.71
N LEU A 200 1.44 1.65 -31.72
CA LEU A 200 2.62 2.31 -32.30
C LEU A 200 3.74 2.42 -31.24
N PRO A 201 5.02 2.38 -31.66
CA PRO A 201 6.15 2.58 -30.75
C PRO A 201 6.03 3.92 -30.00
N TYR A 202 6.13 3.90 -28.66
CA TYR A 202 6.09 5.10 -27.86
C TYR A 202 7.34 5.96 -28.07
N LYS A 203 7.17 7.21 -28.51
CA LYS A 203 8.25 8.16 -28.83
C LYS A 203 8.56 9.17 -27.73
N GLY A 204 7.85 9.14 -26.60
CA GLY A 204 8.05 10.05 -25.49
C GLY A 204 9.42 9.90 -24.83
N LYS A 205 9.95 11.00 -24.26
CA LYS A 205 11.30 11.03 -23.66
C LYS A 205 11.34 10.40 -22.28
N SER A 206 10.23 10.37 -21.53
CA SER A 206 10.15 9.87 -20.16
C SER A 206 8.90 9.01 -19.94
N ASN A 207 9.07 7.93 -19.17
CA ASN A 207 7.96 7.08 -18.71
C ASN A 207 7.59 7.36 -17.24
N GLU A 208 8.02 8.48 -16.64
CA GLU A 208 7.79 8.75 -15.20
C GLU A 208 6.30 8.69 -14.82
N ARG A 209 5.43 9.26 -15.66
CA ARG A 209 3.97 9.17 -15.45
C ARG A 209 3.44 7.75 -15.59
N PHE A 210 3.97 7.00 -16.55
CA PHE A 210 3.60 5.60 -16.75
C PHE A 210 4.11 4.72 -15.62
N ARG A 211 5.30 4.99 -15.07
CA ARG A 211 5.81 4.29 -13.87
C ARG A 211 4.90 4.43 -12.67
N TYR A 212 4.36 5.61 -12.43
CA TYR A 212 3.39 5.79 -11.34
C TYR A 212 2.16 4.90 -11.51
N LEU A 213 1.60 4.84 -12.71
CA LEU A 213 0.48 3.96 -13.02
C LEU A 213 0.86 2.48 -12.94
N MET A 214 2.06 2.14 -13.40
CA MET A 214 2.58 0.77 -13.34
C MET A 214 3.06 0.36 -11.95
N ASP A 215 3.44 1.30 -11.08
CA ASP A 215 3.69 1.01 -9.66
C ASP A 215 2.39 0.68 -8.93
N LYS A 216 1.27 1.13 -9.43
CA LYS A 216 -0.06 0.64 -9.02
C LYS A 216 -0.38 -0.75 -9.60
N LEU A 217 0.13 -1.09 -10.81
CA LEU A 217 0.10 -2.44 -11.39
C LEU A 217 1.21 -3.30 -10.75
N ASN A 218 1.06 -3.66 -9.52
CA ASN A 218 2.07 -4.20 -8.62
C ASN A 218 2.63 -5.59 -9.00
N ASP A 219 3.74 -6.02 -8.36
CA ASP A 219 4.48 -7.28 -8.51
C ASP A 219 3.61 -8.57 -8.51
N ASP A 220 2.35 -8.47 -8.10
CA ASP A 220 1.40 -9.57 -8.06
C ASP A 220 0.60 -9.82 -9.35
N ILE A 221 0.81 -9.06 -10.40
CA ILE A 221 0.31 -9.44 -11.74
C ILE A 221 0.91 -10.79 -12.16
N GLN A 222 2.08 -11.16 -11.63
CA GLN A 222 2.64 -12.50 -11.76
C GLN A 222 1.79 -13.60 -11.12
N LYS A 223 0.89 -13.26 -10.19
CA LYS A 223 0.01 -14.21 -9.49
C LYS A 223 -1.43 -14.09 -9.94
N LYS A 224 -1.71 -14.48 -11.15
CA LYS A 224 -2.99 -14.99 -11.71
C LYS A 224 -4.32 -14.26 -11.39
N ASN A 225 -4.39 -13.13 -10.69
CA ASN A 225 -5.66 -12.48 -10.39
C ASN A 225 -5.58 -10.97 -10.62
N LEU A 226 -6.21 -10.52 -11.67
CA LEU A 226 -6.45 -9.10 -11.99
C LEU A 226 -7.23 -8.31 -10.92
N GLY A 227 -7.52 -8.94 -9.79
CA GLY A 227 -8.03 -8.30 -8.57
C GLY A 227 -6.97 -7.65 -7.69
N ALA A 228 -5.73 -7.56 -8.15
CA ALA A 228 -4.58 -7.17 -7.33
C ALA A 228 -4.57 -5.71 -6.85
N PHE A 229 -5.32 -4.84 -7.49
CA PHE A 229 -5.47 -3.43 -7.07
C PHE A 229 -6.56 -3.21 -6.06
N TYR A 230 -7.42 -4.19 -5.89
CA TYR A 230 -8.71 -4.04 -5.28
C TYR A 230 -8.81 -5.01 -4.11
N THR A 231 -9.64 -4.67 -3.15
CA THR A 231 -9.95 -5.57 -2.05
C THR A 231 -10.32 -6.93 -2.61
N ASN A 232 -9.63 -7.99 -2.16
CA ASN A 232 -9.96 -9.35 -2.58
C ASN A 232 -11.43 -9.63 -2.28
N ARG A 233 -12.14 -10.24 -3.22
CA ARG A 233 -13.58 -10.53 -3.15
C ARG A 233 -13.99 -11.17 -1.83
N VAL A 234 -13.23 -12.14 -1.37
CA VAL A 234 -13.52 -12.87 -0.13
C VAL A 234 -13.49 -11.94 1.10
N TYR A 235 -12.57 -10.97 1.14
CA TYR A 235 -12.53 -9.97 2.19
C TYR A 235 -13.63 -8.91 2.02
N ALA A 236 -13.91 -8.50 0.79
CA ALA A 236 -15.02 -7.58 0.51
C ALA A 236 -16.34 -8.16 1.00
N ASP A 237 -16.64 -9.41 0.66
CA ASP A 237 -17.85 -10.10 1.10
C ASP A 237 -17.94 -10.20 2.64
N LYS A 238 -16.81 -10.44 3.31
CA LYS A 238 -16.77 -10.44 4.79
C LYS A 238 -17.07 -9.07 5.40
N SER A 239 -16.58 -8.00 4.77
CA SER A 239 -16.82 -6.63 5.27
C SER A 239 -18.27 -6.15 5.12
N LEU A 240 -19.06 -6.80 4.27
CA LEU A 240 -20.50 -6.51 4.16
C LEU A 240 -21.26 -6.77 5.46
N GLU A 241 -20.75 -7.64 6.36
CA GLU A 241 -21.35 -7.80 7.69
C GLU A 241 -21.33 -6.49 8.48
N LEU A 242 -20.22 -5.73 8.37
CA LEU A 242 -20.11 -4.41 9.02
C LEU A 242 -20.97 -3.35 8.33
N LEU A 243 -21.05 -3.40 7.01
CA LEU A 243 -21.95 -2.54 6.25
C LEU A 243 -23.42 -2.77 6.65
N ARG A 244 -23.86 -4.03 6.71
CA ARG A 244 -25.22 -4.38 7.11
C ARG A 244 -25.53 -4.02 8.56
N LYS A 245 -24.51 -4.08 9.43
CA LYS A 245 -24.62 -3.53 10.79
C LYS A 245 -24.84 -2.02 10.77
N ALA A 246 -24.17 -1.28 9.89
CA ALA A 246 -24.40 0.16 9.72
C ALA A 246 -25.82 0.43 9.20
N ILE A 247 -26.27 -0.31 8.20
CA ILE A 247 -27.62 -0.20 7.63
C ILE A 247 -28.70 -0.47 8.71
N SER A 248 -28.50 -1.48 9.57
CA SER A 248 -29.45 -1.79 10.66
C SER A 248 -29.63 -0.66 11.69
N ARG A 249 -28.76 0.35 11.69
CA ARG A 249 -28.84 1.55 12.55
C ARG A 249 -29.63 2.69 11.92
N VAL A 250 -30.00 2.58 10.65
CA VAL A 250 -30.82 3.59 9.98
C VAL A 250 -32.18 3.67 10.66
N PRO A 251 -32.63 4.86 11.09
CA PRO A 251 -33.93 5.03 11.72
C PRO A 251 -35.05 4.58 10.79
N LYS A 252 -36.05 3.92 11.34
CA LYS A 252 -37.18 3.43 10.56
C LYS A 252 -37.89 4.60 9.86
N GLY A 253 -38.03 4.49 8.55
CA GLY A 253 -38.67 5.51 7.69
C GLY A 253 -37.70 6.56 7.13
N ASN A 254 -36.42 6.52 7.51
CA ASN A 254 -35.41 7.37 6.90
C ASN A 254 -34.77 6.67 5.69
N ASP A 255 -34.30 7.49 4.73
CA ASP A 255 -33.43 7.05 3.64
C ASP A 255 -32.00 6.89 4.12
N TYR A 256 -31.15 6.24 3.32
CA TYR A 256 -29.70 6.18 3.55
C TYR A 256 -28.94 6.16 2.24
N ILE A 257 -27.68 6.57 2.30
CA ILE A 257 -26.73 6.34 1.21
C ILE A 257 -25.51 5.59 1.72
N ILE A 258 -24.98 4.72 0.87
CA ILE A 258 -23.68 4.10 1.00
C ILE A 258 -22.75 4.86 0.06
N LEU A 259 -21.73 5.53 0.61
CA LEU A 259 -20.81 6.34 -0.18
C LEU A 259 -19.42 5.72 -0.19
N ASP A 260 -18.93 5.32 -1.38
CA ASP A 260 -17.54 4.95 -1.62
C ASP A 260 -16.84 6.01 -2.49
N ARG A 261 -15.93 6.76 -1.87
CA ARG A 261 -15.19 7.86 -2.51
C ARG A 261 -13.97 7.40 -3.29
N CYS A 262 -13.64 6.12 -3.23
CA CYS A 262 -12.45 5.51 -3.85
C CYS A 262 -12.71 4.07 -4.31
N ALA A 263 -13.86 3.85 -4.93
CA ALA A 263 -14.37 2.52 -5.30
C ALA A 263 -13.46 1.73 -6.26
N GLY A 264 -12.52 2.40 -6.94
CA GLY A 264 -11.68 1.76 -7.95
C GLY A 264 -12.56 1.18 -9.07
N THR A 265 -12.56 -0.13 -9.25
CA THR A 265 -13.44 -0.82 -10.23
C THR A 265 -14.69 -1.44 -9.62
N GLY A 266 -15.01 -1.13 -8.36
CA GLY A 266 -16.25 -1.55 -7.72
C GLY A 266 -16.19 -2.91 -7.02
N ASN A 267 -15.04 -3.29 -6.49
CA ASN A 267 -14.89 -4.62 -5.85
C ASN A 267 -15.62 -4.75 -4.50
N LEU A 268 -15.79 -3.66 -3.77
CA LEU A 268 -16.56 -3.66 -2.53
C LEU A 268 -18.06 -3.85 -2.81
N GLU A 269 -18.52 -3.34 -3.96
CA GLU A 269 -19.92 -3.34 -4.37
C GLU A 269 -20.39 -4.69 -4.95
N LEU A 270 -19.49 -5.52 -5.44
CA LEU A 270 -19.82 -6.78 -6.12
C LEU A 270 -20.65 -7.77 -5.29
N GLY A 271 -20.55 -7.72 -3.95
CA GLY A 271 -21.28 -8.58 -3.03
C GLY A 271 -22.56 -7.96 -2.47
N MET A 272 -22.86 -6.73 -2.84
CA MET A 272 -24.08 -6.02 -2.40
C MET A 272 -25.32 -6.55 -3.10
N THR A 273 -26.44 -6.48 -2.39
CA THR A 273 -27.77 -6.78 -2.98
C THR A 273 -28.19 -5.64 -3.91
N THR A 274 -29.20 -5.90 -4.75
CA THR A 274 -29.79 -4.86 -5.62
C THR A 274 -30.30 -3.68 -4.81
N GLU A 275 -30.88 -3.91 -3.63
CA GLU A 275 -31.34 -2.87 -2.72
C GLU A 275 -30.17 -2.05 -2.18
N GLU A 276 -29.13 -2.70 -1.66
CA GLU A 276 -27.90 -2.02 -1.19
C GLU A 276 -27.28 -1.18 -2.29
N LEU A 277 -27.17 -1.70 -3.52
CA LEU A 277 -26.65 -0.96 -4.68
C LEU A 277 -27.51 0.25 -5.03
N SER A 278 -28.84 0.15 -4.95
CA SER A 278 -29.75 1.27 -5.24
C SER A 278 -29.60 2.46 -4.28
N HIS A 279 -28.95 2.24 -3.13
CA HIS A 279 -28.56 3.26 -2.15
C HIS A 279 -27.10 3.69 -2.27
N THR A 280 -26.32 3.09 -3.19
CA THR A 280 -24.87 3.30 -3.26
C THR A 280 -24.50 4.43 -4.21
N ILE A 281 -23.57 5.26 -3.78
CA ILE A 281 -22.92 6.31 -4.58
C ILE A 281 -21.44 5.99 -4.62
N VAL A 282 -20.89 5.86 -5.82
CA VAL A 282 -19.47 5.50 -6.02
C VAL A 282 -18.72 6.57 -6.78
N SER A 283 -17.42 6.65 -6.52
CA SER A 283 -16.50 7.51 -7.27
C SER A 283 -15.09 6.93 -7.32
N THR A 284 -14.30 7.35 -8.28
CA THR A 284 -12.90 6.96 -8.38
C THR A 284 -12.06 8.05 -9.04
N LEU A 285 -10.76 8.10 -8.70
CA LEU A 285 -9.83 9.11 -9.22
C LEU A 285 -9.39 8.83 -10.65
N GLU A 286 -9.22 7.57 -11.03
CA GLU A 286 -8.69 7.20 -12.34
C GLU A 286 -9.82 7.09 -13.37
N TYR A 287 -9.66 7.76 -14.52
CA TYR A 287 -10.68 7.76 -15.57
C TYR A 287 -10.98 6.35 -16.13
N TYR A 288 -9.95 5.51 -16.23
CA TYR A 288 -10.14 4.11 -16.61
C TYR A 288 -11.09 3.37 -15.66
N GLU A 289 -10.87 3.52 -14.34
CA GLU A 289 -11.73 2.90 -13.31
C GLU A 289 -13.15 3.44 -13.39
N TYR A 290 -13.33 4.75 -13.62
CA TYR A 290 -14.64 5.36 -13.85
C TYR A 290 -15.38 4.70 -15.02
N LYS A 291 -14.69 4.41 -16.13
CA LYS A 291 -15.30 3.70 -17.26
C LYS A 291 -15.75 2.29 -16.90
N VAL A 292 -14.92 1.57 -16.13
CA VAL A 292 -15.26 0.21 -15.65
C VAL A 292 -16.47 0.26 -14.71
N LEU A 293 -16.49 1.20 -13.75
CA LEU A 293 -17.64 1.41 -12.86
C LEU A 293 -18.93 1.70 -13.63
N SER A 294 -18.85 2.60 -14.62
CA SER A 294 -20.00 2.97 -15.43
C SER A 294 -20.58 1.79 -16.20
N GLU A 295 -19.74 0.86 -16.66
CA GLU A 295 -20.20 -0.34 -17.36
C GLU A 295 -20.76 -1.41 -16.42
N SER A 296 -20.13 -1.62 -15.28
CA SER A 296 -20.50 -2.73 -14.39
C SER A 296 -21.65 -2.38 -13.43
N LEU A 297 -21.74 -1.12 -13.02
CA LEU A 297 -22.63 -0.64 -11.96
C LEU A 297 -23.58 0.49 -12.38
N GLY A 298 -23.43 1.06 -13.59
CA GLY A 298 -24.12 2.29 -13.99
C GLY A 298 -25.64 2.26 -13.77
N ASP A 299 -26.29 1.16 -14.13
CA ASP A 299 -27.74 0.99 -14.00
C ASP A 299 -28.20 0.44 -12.63
N LYS A 300 -27.26 0.13 -11.75
CA LYS A 300 -27.53 -0.57 -10.49
C LYS A 300 -27.39 0.33 -9.27
N VAL A 301 -26.45 1.30 -9.33
CA VAL A 301 -26.16 2.20 -8.23
C VAL A 301 -26.95 3.50 -8.33
N ARG A 302 -27.16 4.16 -7.20
CA ARG A 302 -27.90 5.42 -7.14
C ARG A 302 -27.23 6.51 -7.97
N HIS A 303 -25.89 6.66 -7.82
CA HIS A 303 -25.08 7.58 -8.62
C HIS A 303 -23.65 7.08 -8.78
N ILE A 304 -23.06 7.37 -9.93
CA ILE A 304 -21.62 7.39 -10.13
C ILE A 304 -21.20 8.85 -10.27
N ILE A 305 -20.34 9.34 -9.40
CA ILE A 305 -19.88 10.73 -9.49
C ILE A 305 -19.06 10.91 -10.76
N PRO A 306 -19.45 11.78 -11.67
CA PRO A 306 -18.74 11.99 -12.92
C PRO A 306 -17.37 12.64 -12.68
N PRO A 307 -16.47 12.57 -13.67
CA PRO A 307 -15.22 13.35 -13.65
C PRO A 307 -15.48 14.82 -13.36
N THR A 308 -14.54 15.47 -12.67
CA THR A 308 -14.62 16.90 -12.32
C THR A 308 -14.47 17.82 -13.54
N GLU A 309 -13.90 17.30 -14.62
CA GLU A 309 -13.80 18.01 -15.90
C GLU A 309 -15.17 18.04 -16.60
N LYS A 310 -15.46 19.16 -17.26
CA LYS A 310 -16.77 19.34 -17.93
C LYS A 310 -17.00 18.29 -19.02
N GLU A 311 -18.23 17.83 -19.16
CA GLU A 311 -18.62 16.80 -20.14
C GLU A 311 -18.25 17.14 -21.58
N ASP A 312 -18.06 18.42 -21.90
CA ASP A 312 -17.75 18.91 -23.25
C ASP A 312 -16.25 19.13 -23.49
N THR A 313 -15.38 18.70 -22.58
CA THR A 313 -13.95 18.96 -22.68
C THR A 313 -13.26 17.87 -23.46
N PHE A 314 -12.72 18.22 -24.64
CA PHE A 314 -11.78 17.40 -25.38
C PHE A 314 -10.41 17.54 -24.74
N ASN A 315 -9.94 16.50 -24.07
CA ASN A 315 -8.69 16.58 -23.38
C ASN A 315 -7.61 15.72 -24.04
N MET A 316 -6.52 16.36 -24.47
CA MET A 316 -5.33 15.69 -24.98
C MET A 316 -4.35 15.33 -23.86
N GLY A 317 -4.64 15.73 -22.62
CA GLY A 317 -3.87 15.43 -21.41
C GLY A 317 -4.45 14.30 -20.59
N LEU A 318 -3.88 14.08 -19.40
CA LEU A 318 -4.38 13.11 -18.44
C LEU A 318 -5.75 13.54 -17.92
N VAL A 319 -6.76 12.74 -18.22
CA VAL A 319 -8.11 12.91 -17.70
C VAL A 319 -8.25 12.13 -16.40
N ARG A 320 -8.76 12.79 -15.36
CA ARG A 320 -9.05 12.17 -14.07
C ARG A 320 -10.55 11.89 -13.94
N GLY A 321 -10.89 10.91 -13.11
CA GLY A 321 -12.23 10.74 -12.58
C GLY A 321 -12.55 11.80 -11.51
N ALA A 322 -13.36 11.46 -10.54
CA ALA A 322 -13.69 12.35 -9.43
C ALA A 322 -12.62 12.29 -8.34
N ASP A 323 -11.96 13.40 -8.04
CA ASP A 323 -10.94 13.49 -6.99
C ASP A 323 -11.60 13.76 -5.63
N ALA A 324 -11.74 12.73 -4.80
CA ALA A 324 -12.33 12.82 -3.46
C ALA A 324 -11.61 13.80 -2.50
N LEU A 325 -10.39 14.22 -2.82
CA LEU A 325 -9.62 15.18 -2.03
C LEU A 325 -9.74 16.62 -2.55
N SER A 326 -10.49 16.85 -3.62
CA SER A 326 -10.72 18.18 -4.20
C SER A 326 -11.84 18.94 -3.49
N LYS A 327 -11.84 20.26 -3.67
CA LYS A 327 -12.93 21.11 -3.18
C LYS A 327 -14.23 20.87 -3.97
N GLU A 328 -14.11 20.68 -5.27
CA GLU A 328 -15.20 20.39 -6.19
C GLU A 328 -15.96 19.12 -5.77
N TYR A 329 -15.25 18.11 -5.28
CA TYR A 329 -15.87 16.88 -4.78
C TYR A 329 -16.63 17.13 -3.45
N VAL A 330 -16.04 17.86 -2.51
CA VAL A 330 -16.69 18.22 -1.24
C VAL A 330 -17.95 19.04 -1.50
N ASP A 331 -17.92 19.91 -2.50
CA ASP A 331 -19.04 20.76 -2.88
C ASP A 331 -20.01 20.13 -3.90
N ASN A 332 -19.81 18.84 -4.24
CA ASN A 332 -20.61 18.15 -5.25
C ASN A 332 -22.08 18.06 -4.85
N GLN A 333 -22.97 18.58 -5.69
CA GLN A 333 -24.39 18.70 -5.39
C GLN A 333 -25.11 17.34 -5.32
N ILE A 334 -24.61 16.31 -6.07
CA ILE A 334 -25.15 14.95 -6.01
C ILE A 334 -24.94 14.34 -4.61
N ILE A 335 -23.84 14.67 -3.94
CA ILE A 335 -23.55 14.18 -2.59
C ILE A 335 -24.21 15.09 -1.54
N LYS A 336 -24.11 16.41 -1.71
CA LYS A 336 -24.62 17.40 -0.73
C LYS A 336 -26.13 17.26 -0.48
N GLN A 337 -26.93 16.98 -1.50
CA GLN A 337 -28.39 16.81 -1.31
C GLN A 337 -28.75 15.74 -0.25
N TYR A 338 -27.90 14.70 -0.11
CA TYR A 338 -28.08 13.67 0.92
C TYR A 338 -27.47 14.07 2.26
N ILE A 339 -26.30 14.71 2.24
CA ILE A 339 -25.66 15.18 3.47
C ILE A 339 -26.53 16.24 4.16
N ASP A 340 -27.12 17.17 3.41
CA ASP A 340 -27.92 18.25 3.96
C ASP A 340 -29.34 17.78 4.38
N ASN A 341 -29.74 16.56 4.03
CA ASN A 341 -31.02 15.99 4.40
C ASN A 341 -30.94 15.25 5.76
N PRO A 342 -31.51 15.78 6.85
CA PRO A 342 -31.46 15.14 8.17
C PRO A 342 -32.19 13.79 8.25
N SER A 343 -33.08 13.50 7.30
CA SER A 343 -33.80 12.21 7.19
C SER A 343 -33.03 11.19 6.33
N CYS A 344 -31.79 11.48 5.95
CA CYS A 344 -30.93 10.56 5.23
C CYS A 344 -29.71 10.20 6.10
N THR A 345 -29.48 8.93 6.35
CA THR A 345 -28.28 8.43 7.06
C THR A 345 -27.12 8.24 6.07
N ILE A 346 -25.94 8.72 6.44
CA ILE A 346 -24.74 8.56 5.62
C ILE A 346 -23.92 7.38 6.15
N ILE A 347 -23.63 6.44 5.27
CA ILE A 347 -22.75 5.29 5.54
C ILE A 347 -21.57 5.37 4.58
N LEU A 348 -20.39 5.69 5.07
CA LEU A 348 -19.18 5.56 4.29
C LEU A 348 -18.72 4.11 4.31
N PHE A 349 -18.44 3.54 3.14
CA PHE A 349 -17.89 2.19 3.00
C PHE A 349 -16.80 2.19 1.95
N GLU A 350 -15.53 2.18 2.37
CA GLU A 350 -14.43 2.41 1.45
C GLU A 350 -13.12 1.74 1.86
N ASN A 351 -12.26 1.52 0.87
CA ASN A 351 -10.88 1.10 1.03
C ASN A 351 -9.93 2.17 0.46
N PRO A 352 -9.60 3.22 1.23
CA PRO A 352 -8.78 4.33 0.76
C PRO A 352 -7.37 3.87 0.36
N PRO A 353 -6.74 4.55 -0.61
CA PRO A 353 -5.38 4.24 -1.00
C PRO A 353 -4.39 4.48 0.14
N TYR A 354 -3.47 3.52 0.35
CA TYR A 354 -2.41 3.61 1.36
C TYR A 354 -1.14 4.20 0.74
N ALA A 355 -0.87 5.46 0.99
CA ALA A 355 0.37 6.10 0.59
C ALA A 355 0.97 6.88 1.75
N GLU A 356 2.14 6.46 2.21
CA GLU A 356 2.96 7.23 3.15
C GLU A 356 4.10 7.90 2.39
N THR A 357 4.20 9.22 2.43
CA THR A 357 5.39 9.91 1.96
C THR A 357 6.37 10.03 3.11
N THR A 358 7.28 9.07 3.22
CA THR A 358 8.37 9.16 4.18
C THR A 358 9.44 10.14 3.72
N SER A 359 10.18 10.71 4.68
CA SER A 359 11.32 11.60 4.40
C SER A 359 12.40 10.94 3.54
N LEU A 360 12.50 9.61 3.55
CA LEU A 360 13.42 8.84 2.71
C LEU A 360 13.01 8.82 1.23
N GLU A 361 11.71 8.76 0.93
CA GLU A 361 11.22 8.91 -0.44
C GLU A 361 11.43 10.32 -0.97
N HIS A 362 11.25 11.35 -0.12
CA HIS A 362 11.62 12.73 -0.46
C HIS A 362 13.12 12.88 -0.73
N GLN A 363 13.98 12.18 -0.01
CA GLN A 363 15.43 12.21 -0.23
C GLN A 363 15.86 11.46 -1.50
N ARG A 364 15.19 10.36 -1.83
CA ARG A 364 15.43 9.59 -3.07
C ARG A 364 14.90 10.32 -4.32
N ARG A 365 13.84 11.14 -4.18
CA ARG A 365 13.24 11.96 -5.23
C ARG A 365 13.89 13.35 -5.37
N LYS A 366 15.13 13.55 -4.96
CA LYS A 366 15.89 14.82 -5.09
C LYS A 366 15.99 15.39 -6.51
N ILE A 367 15.43 14.74 -7.51
CA ILE A 367 15.50 15.13 -8.93
C ILE A 367 14.24 15.88 -9.40
N SER A 368 13.13 15.90 -8.67
CA SER A 368 12.00 16.77 -9.01
C SER A 368 11.40 17.47 -7.79
N LYS A 369 11.36 18.79 -7.85
CA LYS A 369 10.65 19.68 -6.89
C LYS A 369 9.12 19.56 -6.96
N LYS A 370 8.56 18.48 -7.51
CA LYS A 370 7.11 18.25 -7.52
C LYS A 370 6.75 17.42 -6.31
N SER A 371 6.07 18.06 -5.34
CA SER A 371 5.30 17.42 -4.28
C SER A 371 4.39 16.34 -4.90
N SER A 372 4.15 15.25 -4.18
CA SER A 372 3.08 14.35 -4.57
C SER A 372 1.79 15.15 -4.66
N SER A 373 1.10 15.11 -5.80
CA SER A 373 -0.05 15.97 -6.11
C SER A 373 -1.15 15.96 -5.03
N TRP A 374 -1.32 14.84 -4.31
CA TRP A 374 -2.33 14.74 -3.25
C TRP A 374 -2.00 15.58 -1.99
N LYS A 375 -0.72 15.91 -1.71
CA LYS A 375 -0.35 16.76 -0.56
C LYS A 375 -0.78 18.21 -0.71
N ASP A 376 -1.00 18.63 -1.93
CA ASP A 376 -1.46 19.97 -2.28
C ASP A 376 -2.98 20.02 -2.47
N SER A 377 -3.67 18.88 -2.30
CA SER A 377 -5.12 18.80 -2.38
C SER A 377 -5.82 19.65 -1.32
N PHE A 378 -7.04 20.08 -1.63
CA PHE A 378 -7.88 20.87 -0.72
C PHE A 378 -8.01 20.23 0.66
N ILE A 379 -8.35 18.92 0.71
CA ILE A 379 -8.53 18.20 1.99
C ILE A 379 -7.26 18.22 2.84
N VAL A 380 -6.10 17.97 2.24
CA VAL A 380 -4.84 17.96 3.01
C VAL A 380 -4.46 19.36 3.49
N GLN A 381 -4.73 20.39 2.71
CA GLN A 381 -4.48 21.78 3.14
C GLN A 381 -5.42 22.18 4.30
N GLU A 382 -6.70 21.82 4.24
CA GLU A 382 -7.63 22.05 5.36
C GLU A 382 -7.22 21.24 6.61
N MET A 383 -6.86 19.96 6.45
CA MET A 383 -6.38 19.11 7.53
C MET A 383 -5.15 19.71 8.24
N LYS A 384 -4.21 20.30 7.50
CA LYS A 384 -3.01 20.95 8.07
C LYS A 384 -3.34 22.17 8.96
N LYS A 385 -4.47 22.80 8.77
CA LYS A 385 -4.91 23.93 9.62
C LYS A 385 -5.29 23.46 11.03
N GLU A 386 -5.83 22.25 11.13
CA GLU A 386 -6.33 21.68 12.39
C GLU A 386 -5.33 20.70 13.03
N ILE A 387 -4.62 19.90 12.22
CA ILE A 387 -3.73 18.84 12.68
C ILE A 387 -2.28 19.17 12.34
N LYS A 388 -1.44 19.21 13.38
CA LYS A 388 0.01 19.40 13.25
C LYS A 388 0.76 18.07 13.32
N GLY A 389 1.84 17.93 12.53
CA GLY A 389 2.75 16.81 12.62
C GLY A 389 2.60 15.78 11.50
N ALA A 390 3.06 14.55 11.77
CA ALA A 390 3.22 13.50 10.75
C ALA A 390 1.90 12.93 10.20
N ALA A 391 0.77 13.15 10.88
CA ALA A 391 -0.52 12.62 10.46
C ALA A 391 -0.95 13.08 9.05
N THR A 392 -0.54 14.29 8.64
CA THR A 392 -0.82 14.85 7.32
C THR A 392 0.07 14.27 6.19
N ASN A 393 0.98 13.35 6.53
CA ASN A 393 1.83 12.65 5.57
C ASN A 393 1.26 11.30 5.11
N ASP A 394 0.08 10.94 5.57
CA ASP A 394 -0.59 9.67 5.27
C ASP A 394 -1.91 9.95 4.55
N LEU A 395 -2.04 9.41 3.35
CA LEU A 395 -3.21 9.62 2.49
C LEU A 395 -4.50 9.04 3.11
N GLY A 396 -4.41 7.88 3.76
CA GLY A 396 -5.54 7.28 4.47
C GLY A 396 -6.07 8.18 5.59
N ASN A 397 -5.18 8.93 6.28
CA ASN A 397 -5.62 9.91 7.29
C ASN A 397 -6.42 11.06 6.67
N ALA A 398 -6.09 11.50 5.45
CA ALA A 398 -6.85 12.55 4.78
C ALA A 398 -8.28 12.08 4.46
N PHE A 399 -8.44 10.82 4.03
CA PHE A 399 -9.77 10.22 3.83
C PHE A 399 -10.54 10.13 5.15
N ILE A 400 -9.91 9.62 6.22
CA ILE A 400 -10.57 9.49 7.53
C ILE A 400 -10.93 10.86 8.10
N TRP A 401 -10.02 11.82 8.09
CA TRP A 401 -10.28 13.17 8.59
C TRP A 401 -11.43 13.84 7.82
N SER A 402 -11.41 13.75 6.48
CA SER A 402 -12.46 14.33 5.65
C SER A 402 -13.82 13.65 5.84
N ALA A 403 -13.84 12.35 6.16
CA ALA A 403 -15.06 11.61 6.48
C ALA A 403 -15.81 12.27 7.65
N PHE A 404 -15.11 12.50 8.75
CA PHE A 404 -15.69 13.13 9.96
C PHE A 404 -15.90 14.64 9.79
N LYS A 405 -15.15 15.31 8.92
CA LYS A 405 -15.27 16.76 8.75
C LYS A 405 -16.44 17.15 7.84
N TYR A 406 -16.68 16.39 6.77
CA TYR A 406 -17.58 16.84 5.70
C TYR A 406 -18.78 15.92 5.47
N TYR A 407 -18.75 14.65 5.88
CA TYR A 407 -19.76 13.67 5.48
C TYR A 407 -20.58 13.11 6.64
N LEU A 408 -19.92 12.77 7.75
CA LEU A 408 -20.57 12.18 8.92
C LEU A 408 -20.99 13.30 9.89
N ARG A 409 -22.27 13.50 10.07
CA ARG A 409 -22.84 14.66 10.76
C ARG A 409 -23.85 14.36 11.87
N GLN A 410 -24.37 13.14 11.91
CA GLN A 410 -25.38 12.76 12.89
C GLN A 410 -25.09 11.40 13.53
N PRO A 411 -25.67 11.11 14.72
CA PRO A 411 -25.34 9.90 15.49
C PRO A 411 -25.59 8.58 14.76
N THR A 412 -26.49 8.56 13.78
CA THR A 412 -26.82 7.38 12.96
C THR A 412 -25.83 7.15 11.84
N ASP A 413 -25.06 8.16 11.45
CA ASP A 413 -24.05 8.04 10.40
C ASP A 413 -22.91 7.10 10.85
N SER A 414 -22.34 6.37 9.90
CA SER A 414 -21.33 5.34 10.17
C SER A 414 -20.21 5.35 9.13
N TYR A 415 -19.06 4.83 9.52
CA TYR A 415 -17.91 4.66 8.64
C TYR A 415 -17.38 3.23 8.74
N VAL A 416 -17.43 2.49 7.65
CA VAL A 416 -16.81 1.19 7.48
C VAL A 416 -15.61 1.37 6.57
N VAL A 417 -14.41 1.22 7.11
CA VAL A 417 -13.17 1.56 6.40
C VAL A 417 -12.10 0.50 6.55
N TYR A 418 -11.42 0.21 5.44
CA TYR A 418 -10.18 -0.53 5.45
C TYR A 418 -9.03 0.40 5.78
N SER A 419 -8.17 -0.01 6.71
CA SER A 419 -7.00 0.78 7.11
C SER A 419 -5.93 -0.09 7.76
N PRO A 420 -4.67 0.38 7.84
CA PRO A 420 -3.68 -0.24 8.72
C PRO A 420 -4.12 -0.25 10.18
N VAL A 421 -3.67 -1.24 10.96
CA VAL A 421 -4.07 -1.50 12.37
C VAL A 421 -3.85 -0.31 13.33
N LYS A 422 -3.10 0.70 12.93
CA LYS A 422 -2.88 1.92 13.74
C LYS A 422 -4.15 2.68 14.12
N TYR A 423 -5.30 2.33 13.54
CA TYR A 423 -6.61 2.92 13.87
C TYR A 423 -7.45 1.94 14.69
N TRP A 424 -7.96 2.39 15.81
CA TRP A 424 -8.72 1.61 16.81
C TRP A 424 -10.17 1.33 16.36
N LYS A 425 -10.79 0.30 16.95
CA LYS A 425 -12.19 -0.12 16.76
C LYS A 425 -12.42 -1.04 15.55
N ALA A 426 -11.41 -1.84 15.21
CA ALA A 426 -11.56 -2.89 14.23
C ALA A 426 -12.48 -4.02 14.72
N GLN A 427 -13.27 -4.59 13.82
CA GLN A 427 -14.02 -5.83 14.06
C GLN A 427 -13.45 -7.02 13.30
N HIS A 428 -12.74 -6.76 12.21
CA HIS A 428 -12.06 -7.77 11.41
C HIS A 428 -10.63 -7.35 11.16
N ILE A 429 -9.71 -8.30 11.25
CA ILE A 429 -8.32 -8.14 10.84
C ILE A 429 -8.02 -9.06 9.67
N ILE A 430 -7.34 -8.58 8.67
CA ILE A 430 -7.15 -9.23 7.39
C ILE A 430 -5.65 -9.29 7.08
N ASN A 431 -5.20 -10.42 6.52
CA ASN A 431 -3.81 -10.60 6.18
C ASN A 431 -3.41 -9.67 5.02
N ARG A 432 -2.45 -8.80 5.28
CA ARG A 432 -1.94 -7.80 4.36
C ARG A 432 -1.30 -8.32 3.07
N LYS A 433 -0.82 -9.57 3.02
CA LYS A 433 -0.21 -10.14 1.80
C LYS A 433 -1.16 -10.08 0.60
N HIS A 434 -2.46 -9.93 0.84
CA HIS A 434 -3.50 -9.81 -0.16
C HIS A 434 -3.83 -8.34 -0.52
N PHE A 435 -3.16 -7.36 0.07
CA PHE A 435 -3.39 -5.92 -0.15
C PHE A 435 -2.22 -5.21 -0.83
N HIS A 436 -1.25 -5.96 -1.34
CA HIS A 436 -0.14 -5.46 -2.17
C HIS A 436 0.60 -4.24 -1.59
N THR A 437 0.73 -4.19 -0.28
CA THR A 437 1.50 -3.14 0.39
C THR A 437 2.99 -3.43 0.29
N ASN A 438 3.80 -2.41 -0.01
CA ASN A 438 5.27 -2.54 -0.10
C ASN A 438 5.94 -2.80 1.25
N ILE A 439 5.23 -2.61 2.34
CA ILE A 439 5.70 -2.78 3.71
C ILE A 439 4.75 -3.72 4.43
N ASP A 440 5.32 -4.51 5.33
CA ASP A 440 4.60 -5.42 6.18
C ASP A 440 3.64 -4.66 7.14
N ALA A 441 2.35 -4.56 6.78
CA ALA A 441 1.30 -3.94 7.56
C ALA A 441 0.06 -4.84 7.65
N CYS A 442 -0.53 -4.98 8.82
CA CYS A 442 -1.87 -5.55 8.94
C CYS A 442 -2.90 -4.55 8.45
N VAL A 443 -3.81 -5.04 7.61
CA VAL A 443 -4.99 -4.29 7.20
C VAL A 443 -6.18 -4.78 8.01
N MET A 444 -6.97 -3.86 8.50
CA MET A 444 -8.21 -4.14 9.19
C MET A 444 -9.38 -3.48 8.50
N CYS A 445 -10.55 -4.10 8.56
CA CYS A 445 -11.80 -3.44 8.26
C CYS A 445 -12.45 -3.01 9.58
N ALA A 446 -12.68 -1.73 9.75
CA ALA A 446 -13.16 -1.14 10.99
C ALA A 446 -14.53 -0.49 10.79
N TYR A 447 -15.41 -0.68 11.75
CA TYR A 447 -16.67 0.04 11.85
C TYR A 447 -16.53 1.18 12.88
N TRP A 448 -16.86 2.39 12.45
CA TRP A 448 -16.85 3.59 13.28
C TRP A 448 -18.28 4.14 13.41
N GLY A 449 -18.75 4.30 14.66
CA GLY A 449 -19.95 5.07 14.97
C GLY A 449 -19.57 6.45 15.52
N GLN A 450 -20.55 7.30 15.75
CA GLN A 450 -20.38 8.64 16.33
C GLN A 450 -20.33 8.63 17.87
N GLU A 451 -20.52 7.47 18.50
CA GLU A 451 -20.47 7.34 19.96
C GLU A 451 -19.02 7.29 20.46
N GLU A 452 -18.72 8.07 21.50
CA GLU A 452 -17.42 7.99 22.16
C GLU A 452 -17.29 6.69 22.97
N SER A 453 -16.17 6.03 22.86
CA SER A 453 -15.83 4.87 23.69
C SER A 453 -14.37 4.88 24.10
N ASN A 454 -14.12 4.67 25.39
CA ASN A 454 -12.78 4.54 25.99
C ASN A 454 -12.34 3.08 26.04
N ILE A 455 -12.10 2.48 24.89
CA ILE A 455 -11.60 1.10 24.81
C ILE A 455 -10.07 1.14 24.81
N SER A 456 -9.43 0.51 25.80
CA SER A 456 -7.97 0.39 25.91
C SER A 456 -7.44 -0.93 25.37
N GLU A 457 -8.26 -1.96 25.37
CA GLU A 457 -7.93 -3.31 24.91
C GLU A 457 -9.16 -3.98 24.29
N PHE A 458 -8.97 -4.75 23.22
CA PHE A 458 -10.01 -5.58 22.62
C PHE A 458 -9.39 -6.74 21.84
N ASN A 459 -10.19 -7.80 21.61
CA ASN A 459 -9.78 -8.95 20.85
C ASN A 459 -10.30 -8.86 19.42
N LEU A 460 -9.43 -9.12 18.44
CA LEU A 460 -9.77 -9.21 17.03
C LEU A 460 -9.74 -10.66 16.55
N ILE A 461 -10.63 -10.98 15.62
CA ILE A 461 -10.55 -12.21 14.87
C ILE A 461 -9.71 -11.93 13.61
N GLY A 462 -8.61 -12.65 13.47
CA GLY A 462 -7.80 -12.59 12.27
C GLY A 462 -8.35 -13.52 11.19
N TYR A 463 -8.31 -13.08 9.95
CA TYR A 463 -8.75 -13.86 8.79
C TYR A 463 -7.63 -13.98 7.76
N ASP A 464 -7.49 -15.16 7.18
CA ASP A 464 -6.60 -15.41 6.04
C ASP A 464 -7.36 -16.13 4.93
N ILE A 465 -6.81 -16.14 3.73
CA ILE A 465 -7.34 -16.90 2.59
C ILE A 465 -6.48 -18.13 2.41
N ASN A 466 -7.08 -19.30 2.44
CA ASN A 466 -6.39 -20.57 2.21
C ASN A 466 -6.07 -20.80 0.71
N LYS A 467 -5.44 -21.95 0.41
CA LYS A 467 -5.08 -22.31 -0.97
C LYS A 467 -6.30 -22.51 -1.89
N ASN A 468 -7.46 -22.78 -1.31
CA ASN A 468 -8.72 -22.98 -2.04
C ASN A 468 -9.50 -21.66 -2.24
N ASN A 469 -8.89 -20.52 -1.89
CA ASN A 469 -9.54 -19.20 -1.92
C ASN A 469 -10.73 -19.06 -0.95
N GLU A 470 -10.69 -19.78 0.18
CA GLU A 470 -11.70 -19.71 1.23
C GLU A 470 -11.20 -18.88 2.42
N LEU A 471 -12.11 -18.15 3.06
CA LEU A 471 -11.82 -17.36 4.24
C LEU A 471 -11.72 -18.26 5.48
N VAL A 472 -10.57 -18.23 6.12
CA VAL A 472 -10.31 -18.99 7.35
C VAL A 472 -10.02 -18.05 8.50
N ALA A 473 -10.76 -18.20 9.58
CA ALA A 473 -10.49 -17.50 10.83
C ALA A 473 -9.30 -18.14 11.56
N LEU A 474 -8.53 -17.33 12.26
CA LEU A 474 -7.51 -17.83 13.18
C LEU A 474 -8.18 -18.48 14.41
N ASP A 475 -7.59 -19.58 14.89
CA ASP A 475 -8.08 -20.35 16.04
C ASP A 475 -8.12 -19.52 17.35
N LYS A 476 -7.26 -18.52 17.45
CA LYS A 476 -7.16 -17.67 18.65
C LYS A 476 -7.39 -16.21 18.32
N PRO A 477 -8.18 -15.50 19.11
CA PRO A 477 -8.32 -14.06 18.98
C PRO A 477 -6.97 -13.36 19.16
N LEU A 478 -6.77 -12.27 18.44
CA LEU A 478 -5.59 -11.41 18.52
C LEU A 478 -5.89 -10.27 19.51
N PRO A 479 -5.24 -10.20 20.67
CA PRO A 479 -5.40 -9.09 21.58
C PRO A 479 -4.75 -7.83 21.00
N ILE A 480 -5.53 -6.77 20.87
CA ILE A 480 -5.06 -5.45 20.46
C ILE A 480 -5.09 -4.54 21.68
N ARG A 481 -3.94 -3.98 21.99
CA ARG A 481 -3.73 -3.06 23.11
C ARG A 481 -3.24 -1.72 22.59
N LYS A 482 -3.66 -0.68 23.26
CA LYS A 482 -3.02 0.62 23.10
C LYS A 482 -1.72 0.58 23.91
N ILE A 483 -0.58 0.45 23.22
CA ILE A 483 0.73 0.46 23.82
C ILE A 483 1.37 1.80 23.51
N ASN A 484 1.73 2.53 24.56
CA ASN A 484 2.46 3.78 24.47
C ASN A 484 3.87 3.56 24.99
N SER A 485 4.89 3.98 24.21
CA SER A 485 6.24 4.06 24.76
C SER A 485 6.46 5.39 25.44
N LEU A 486 7.20 5.34 26.53
CA LEU A 486 7.58 6.50 27.32
C LEU A 486 8.78 7.26 26.76
N PHE A 487 9.25 6.92 25.59
CA PHE A 487 10.31 7.69 24.94
C PHE A 487 9.80 9.02 24.42
N SER A 488 9.04 9.70 25.23
CA SER A 488 8.72 11.11 25.06
C SER A 488 9.95 11.97 25.35
N GLN A 489 9.88 13.24 25.04
CA GLN A 489 10.92 14.22 25.33
C GLN A 489 11.37 14.25 26.80
N LYS A 490 10.64 13.62 27.74
CA LYS A 490 11.00 13.54 29.16
C LYS A 490 12.10 12.53 29.44
N TYR A 491 12.16 11.46 28.67
CA TYR A 491 13.21 10.43 28.80
C TYR A 491 14.32 10.59 27.75
N TYR A 492 14.00 11.20 26.64
CA TYR A 492 14.89 11.37 25.50
C TYR A 492 14.64 12.74 24.88
N ASP A 493 15.50 13.68 25.16
CA ASP A 493 15.46 15.02 24.55
C ASP A 493 16.42 15.09 23.37
N ARG A 494 15.85 15.10 22.17
CA ARG A 494 16.60 15.26 20.92
C ARG A 494 17.29 16.62 20.78
N THR A 495 16.91 17.59 21.58
CA THR A 495 17.47 18.95 21.51
C THR A 495 18.68 19.15 22.38
N THR A 496 18.66 18.57 23.57
CA THR A 496 19.73 18.74 24.55
C THR A 496 20.65 17.54 24.63
N MET A 497 20.13 16.31 24.46
CA MET A 497 20.88 15.07 24.59
C MET A 497 21.99 15.16 25.67
N PRO A 498 21.65 15.42 26.93
CA PRO A 498 22.63 15.78 27.95
C PRO A 498 23.70 14.72 28.15
N ASP A 499 23.37 13.44 27.90
CA ASP A 499 24.32 12.35 27.99
C ASP A 499 25.43 12.38 26.93
N CYS A 500 25.27 13.21 25.89
CA CYS A 500 26.27 13.38 24.82
C CYS A 500 27.03 14.69 24.91
N THR A 501 26.50 15.68 25.65
CA THR A 501 27.10 17.02 25.74
C THR A 501 28.37 17.05 26.59
N GLU A 502 28.51 16.13 27.55
CA GLU A 502 29.70 16.02 28.37
C GLU A 502 30.91 15.45 27.60
N ASP A 503 30.66 14.52 26.65
CA ASP A 503 31.69 13.80 25.90
C ASP A 503 31.63 14.10 24.39
N GLY A 504 30.86 15.08 23.98
CA GLY A 504 30.65 15.37 22.58
C GLY A 504 30.48 16.85 22.29
N ILE A 505 30.48 17.16 21.02
CA ILE A 505 30.17 18.49 20.51
C ILE A 505 28.97 18.42 19.58
N LEU A 506 28.18 19.46 19.53
CA LEU A 506 27.07 19.60 18.61
C LEU A 506 27.62 19.84 17.20
N ILE A 507 27.45 18.84 16.32
CA ILE A 507 27.97 18.90 14.97
C ILE A 507 26.84 19.21 13.97
N GLY A 508 27.06 20.24 13.15
CA GLY A 508 26.19 20.58 12.04
C GLY A 508 26.28 19.59 10.87
N LEU A 509 25.36 19.71 9.91
CA LEU A 509 25.34 18.85 8.71
C LEU A 509 26.58 19.01 7.83
N ASN A 510 27.30 20.12 7.94
CA ASN A 510 28.55 20.44 7.25
C ASN A 510 29.80 20.01 8.04
N GLY A 511 29.65 19.31 9.18
CA GLY A 511 30.75 18.88 10.03
C GLY A 511 31.31 19.99 10.95
N LEU A 512 30.74 21.19 10.91
CA LEU A 512 31.12 22.28 11.81
C LEU A 512 30.31 22.26 13.10
N GLU A 513 30.83 22.84 14.15
CA GLU A 513 30.12 23.02 15.41
C GLU A 513 28.82 23.77 15.19
N ALA A 514 27.71 23.26 15.73
CA ALA A 514 26.39 23.81 15.49
C ALA A 514 25.95 24.70 16.66
N ASP A 515 25.22 25.76 16.34
CA ASP A 515 24.54 26.56 17.32
C ASP A 515 23.53 25.73 18.12
N SER A 516 23.51 25.90 19.44
CA SER A 516 22.59 25.22 20.37
C SER A 516 21.10 25.42 20.07
N SER A 517 20.76 26.48 19.33
CA SER A 517 19.41 26.75 18.85
C SER A 517 18.95 25.78 17.77
N VAL A 518 19.86 25.06 17.11
CA VAL A 518 19.57 24.14 16.01
C VAL A 518 19.47 22.73 16.56
N LYS A 519 18.27 22.10 16.47
CA LYS A 519 18.01 20.71 16.84
C LYS A 519 18.80 19.75 15.93
N ARG A 520 20.01 19.40 16.28
CA ARG A 520 20.89 18.57 15.46
C ARG A 520 21.41 17.38 16.22
N ARG A 521 21.95 16.43 15.47
CA ARG A 521 22.62 15.26 16.01
C ARG A 521 23.89 15.67 16.75
N ILE A 522 24.15 15.03 17.88
CA ILE A 522 25.39 15.17 18.64
C ILE A 522 26.30 14.00 18.25
N THR A 523 27.53 14.32 17.88
CA THR A 523 28.57 13.31 17.66
C THR A 523 29.53 13.38 18.84
N PRO A 524 29.50 12.41 19.77
CA PRO A 524 30.41 12.41 20.90
C PRO A 524 31.86 12.20 20.46
N ILE A 525 32.80 12.78 21.17
CA ILE A 525 34.23 12.50 21.00
C ILE A 525 34.63 11.25 21.78
N TYR A 526 35.76 10.64 21.42
CA TYR A 526 36.31 9.54 22.20
C TYR A 526 36.77 10.02 23.58
N SER A 527 36.40 9.28 24.63
CA SER A 527 36.83 9.51 26.00
C SER A 527 37.11 8.20 26.73
N PRO A 528 37.93 8.22 27.82
CA PRO A 528 38.17 7.02 28.63
C PRO A 528 36.92 6.41 29.25
N GLU A 529 35.86 7.21 29.41
CA GLU A 529 34.58 6.79 30.01
C GLU A 529 33.62 6.18 29.00
N MET A 530 33.95 6.26 27.71
CA MET A 530 33.07 5.75 26.64
C MET A 530 32.94 4.23 26.73
N MET A 531 31.71 3.76 26.62
CA MET A 531 31.37 2.34 26.45
C MET A 531 30.86 2.05 25.05
N GLY A 532 29.94 2.85 24.56
CA GLY A 532 29.29 2.68 23.28
C GLY A 532 28.11 3.59 23.14
N TYR A 533 27.18 3.21 22.26
CA TYR A 533 26.00 4.02 21.94
C TYR A 533 24.72 3.18 21.89
N LEU A 534 23.69 3.62 22.59
CA LEU A 534 22.34 3.06 22.43
C LEU A 534 21.66 3.78 21.28
N VAL A 535 21.63 3.14 20.13
CA VAL A 535 21.07 3.67 18.88
C VAL A 535 19.54 3.60 18.92
N ALA A 536 18.89 4.65 18.46
CA ALA A 536 17.48 4.62 18.05
C ALA A 536 17.39 4.84 16.55
N ASP A 537 16.26 4.45 15.94
CA ASP A 537 16.03 4.78 14.54
C ASP A 537 15.80 6.30 14.34
N SER A 538 15.58 6.73 13.09
CA SER A 538 15.37 8.14 12.73
C SER A 538 14.17 8.79 13.45
N ALA A 539 13.20 7.99 13.89
CA ALA A 539 12.04 8.44 14.65
C ALA A 539 12.29 8.47 16.17
N GLY A 540 13.46 7.99 16.63
CA GLY A 540 13.81 7.84 18.02
C GLY A 540 13.16 6.61 18.66
N PHE A 541 13.17 6.53 19.99
CA PHE A 541 12.63 5.39 20.74
C PHE A 541 11.09 5.35 20.71
N ASP A 542 10.42 6.38 20.19
CA ASP A 542 8.97 6.43 20.04
C ASP A 542 8.42 5.42 19.02
N ASN A 543 9.28 4.92 18.18
CA ASN A 543 8.95 3.94 17.15
C ASN A 543 10.04 2.84 17.12
N PRO A 544 10.16 2.03 18.17
CA PRO A 544 11.23 1.04 18.25
C PRO A 544 11.06 -0.02 17.16
N ASP A 545 12.16 -0.27 16.51
CA ASP A 545 12.31 -1.40 15.60
C ASP A 545 13.38 -2.33 16.20
N ALA A 546 13.03 -3.61 16.36
CA ALA A 546 13.97 -4.61 16.86
C ALA A 546 15.31 -4.66 16.10
N LYS A 547 15.30 -4.24 14.84
CA LYS A 547 16.50 -4.19 13.99
C LYS A 547 17.28 -2.90 14.10
N SER A 548 16.64 -1.79 14.45
CA SER A 548 17.24 -0.46 14.42
C SER A 548 17.55 0.13 15.79
N SER A 549 16.97 -0.42 16.88
CA SER A 549 17.34 -0.07 18.24
C SER A 549 18.42 -1.05 18.76
N LEU A 550 19.67 -0.64 18.70
CA LEU A 550 20.83 -1.47 18.95
C LEU A 550 21.74 -0.81 19.98
N LEU A 551 22.51 -1.65 20.70
CA LEU A 551 23.74 -1.21 21.36
C LEU A 551 24.90 -1.43 20.38
N VAL A 552 25.71 -0.41 20.16
CA VAL A 552 26.85 -0.48 19.25
C VAL A 552 28.12 0.01 19.94
N ALA A 553 29.23 -0.58 19.58
CA ALA A 553 30.55 -0.16 20.06
C ALA A 553 30.94 1.19 19.42
N GLY A 554 31.65 2.00 20.16
CA GLY A 554 32.25 3.22 19.66
C GLY A 554 31.28 4.40 19.54
N ARG A 555 31.70 5.39 18.77
CA ARG A 555 30.92 6.60 18.50
C ARG A 555 29.87 6.32 17.46
N TYR A 556 28.73 6.97 17.62
CA TYR A 556 27.65 6.92 16.64
C TYR A 556 27.07 8.30 16.39
N ASN A 557 27.03 8.72 15.13
CA ASN A 557 26.42 9.99 14.72
C ASN A 557 24.95 9.75 14.36
N GLY A 558 24.06 9.83 15.33
CA GLY A 558 22.63 9.55 15.12
C GLY A 558 21.77 9.89 16.31
N ASN A 559 20.55 9.31 16.33
CA ASN A 559 19.65 9.43 17.47
C ASN A 559 19.99 8.33 18.49
N GLY A 560 19.91 8.65 19.77
CA GLY A 560 20.11 7.69 20.84
C GLY A 560 20.86 8.30 22.04
N PHE A 561 21.48 7.44 22.81
CA PHE A 561 22.26 7.83 23.99
C PHE A 561 23.71 7.37 23.84
N PHE A 562 24.63 8.25 24.19
CA PHE A 562 26.03 7.91 24.38
C PHE A 562 26.20 7.27 25.75
N LEU A 563 26.70 6.04 25.82
CA LEU A 563 26.83 5.27 27.05
C LEU A 563 28.21 5.47 27.65
N HIS A 564 28.20 5.90 28.91
CA HIS A 564 29.37 6.07 29.73
C HIS A 564 29.34 5.09 30.90
N LYS A 565 30.48 4.86 31.55
CA LYS A 565 30.57 4.07 32.78
C LYS A 565 29.63 4.59 33.87
N SER A 566 29.35 5.90 33.90
CA SER A 566 28.49 6.53 34.91
C SER A 566 26.97 6.49 34.61
N ASN A 567 26.56 6.34 33.34
CA ASN A 567 25.13 6.44 32.96
C ASN A 567 24.49 5.15 32.43
N TYR A 568 25.28 4.14 32.06
CA TYR A 568 24.81 2.99 31.29
C TYR A 568 23.67 2.23 31.98
N LEU A 569 23.77 2.00 33.29
CA LEU A 569 22.73 1.26 34.04
C LEU A 569 21.36 1.94 33.96
N GLU A 570 21.31 3.27 34.00
CA GLU A 570 20.08 4.04 33.93
C GLU A 570 19.43 4.01 32.54
N LYS A 571 20.21 3.75 31.49
CA LYS A 571 19.73 3.70 30.10
C LYS A 571 19.28 2.32 29.65
N LEU A 572 19.70 1.25 30.33
CA LEU A 572 19.36 -0.12 29.94
C LEU A 572 17.84 -0.44 29.99
N PRO A 573 17.02 0.10 30.91
CA PRO A 573 15.57 -0.05 30.83
C PRO A 573 14.96 0.49 29.51
N MET A 574 15.57 1.53 28.94
CA MET A 574 15.14 2.07 27.63
C MET A 574 15.48 1.09 26.49
N PHE A 575 16.66 0.48 26.54
CA PHE A 575 17.02 -0.60 25.63
C PHE A 575 16.06 -1.78 25.77
N ALA A 576 15.77 -2.22 26.99
CA ALA A 576 14.84 -3.30 27.26
C ALA A 576 13.43 -2.97 26.72
N ALA A 577 12.93 -1.74 26.94
CA ALA A 577 11.65 -1.31 26.42
C ALA A 577 11.59 -1.34 24.88
N SER A 578 12.70 -0.99 24.21
CA SER A 578 12.80 -1.04 22.75
C SER A 578 12.70 -2.46 22.17
N ARG A 579 12.87 -3.49 23.01
CA ARG A 579 12.73 -4.92 22.64
C ARG A 579 11.31 -5.44 22.74
N TYR A 580 10.39 -4.68 23.33
CA TYR A 580 8.99 -5.09 23.40
C TYR A 580 8.32 -4.97 22.03
N ILE A 581 8.44 -6.01 21.25
CA ILE A 581 7.79 -6.14 19.96
C ILE A 581 7.05 -7.46 19.98
N THR A 582 5.74 -7.39 20.18
CA THR A 582 4.85 -8.50 19.91
C THR A 582 4.74 -8.66 18.39
N TYR A 583 5.65 -9.43 17.84
CA TYR A 583 5.81 -9.52 16.40
C TYR A 583 5.28 -10.84 15.87
N ASN A 584 4.13 -10.79 15.24
CA ASN A 584 3.73 -11.82 14.28
C ASN A 584 3.72 -11.17 12.88
N ARG A 585 4.68 -11.52 12.04
CA ARG A 585 4.92 -10.91 10.71
C ARG A 585 3.68 -10.83 9.82
N ALA A 586 2.74 -11.73 9.98
CA ALA A 586 1.52 -11.79 9.18
C ALA A 586 0.38 -10.92 9.74
N TRP A 587 0.34 -10.67 11.05
CA TRP A 587 -0.85 -10.19 11.74
C TRP A 587 -0.65 -8.90 12.55
N THR A 588 0.58 -8.51 12.81
CA THR A 588 0.85 -7.25 13.52
C THR A 588 1.66 -6.33 12.63
N GLU A 589 1.15 -5.16 12.37
CA GLU A 589 2.02 -4.01 12.15
C GLU A 589 2.91 -3.90 13.38
N ARG A 590 4.18 -3.52 13.20
CA ARG A 590 5.06 -3.17 14.32
C ARG A 590 4.24 -2.38 15.31
N ALA A 591 4.12 -2.89 16.53
CA ALA A 591 3.34 -2.22 17.56
C ALA A 591 3.84 -0.78 17.64
N ARG A 592 3.11 0.12 17.03
CA ARG A 592 3.46 1.53 17.08
C ARG A 592 3.15 1.99 18.48
N ILE A 593 4.20 2.12 19.21
CA ILE A 593 4.20 2.57 20.56
C ILE A 593 3.80 4.04 20.53
N MET A 594 2.62 4.33 21.05
CA MET A 594 2.12 5.71 21.14
C MET A 594 2.77 6.38 22.35
N LYS A 595 3.13 7.66 22.22
CA LYS A 595 3.84 8.44 23.22
C LYS A 595 3.00 8.64 24.49
N SER A 596 3.58 8.29 25.63
CA SER A 596 3.06 8.68 26.94
C SER A 596 4.21 9.19 27.81
N ALA A 597 3.96 10.20 28.63
CA ALA A 597 4.96 10.81 29.52
C ALA A 597 4.59 10.69 31.00
N ASP A 598 3.58 9.89 31.34
CA ASP A 598 2.96 9.96 32.66
C ASP A 598 3.79 9.26 33.75
N GLY A 599 4.49 8.19 33.42
CA GLY A 599 5.25 7.38 34.39
C GLY A 599 6.61 7.94 34.81
N TYR A 600 7.14 8.95 34.07
CA TYR A 600 8.54 9.39 34.28
C TYR A 600 8.82 9.93 35.68
N LYS A 601 7.88 10.61 36.30
CA LYS A 601 8.06 11.20 37.66
C LYS A 601 8.30 10.11 38.69
N ARG A 602 7.50 9.06 38.64
CA ARG A 602 7.62 7.92 39.56
C ARG A 602 8.92 7.16 39.28
N TYR A 603 9.24 6.93 38.03
CA TYR A 603 10.49 6.26 37.63
C TYR A 603 11.70 7.00 38.19
N PHE A 604 11.86 8.29 37.95
CA PHE A 604 13.00 9.06 38.43
C PHE A 604 13.03 9.21 39.96
N ALA A 605 11.90 9.28 40.62
CA ALA A 605 11.84 9.29 42.07
C ALA A 605 12.35 7.96 42.66
N ASP A 606 11.90 6.83 42.12
CA ASP A 606 12.29 5.50 42.58
C ASP A 606 13.74 5.16 42.15
N LEU A 607 14.20 5.66 41.03
CA LEU A 607 15.62 5.59 40.62
C LEU A 607 16.50 6.29 41.67
N LYS A 608 16.19 7.54 41.97
CA LYS A 608 16.96 8.36 42.93
C LYS A 608 16.93 7.77 44.34
N SER A 609 15.87 7.07 44.74
CA SER A 609 15.77 6.42 46.04
C SER A 609 16.42 5.03 46.12
N GLY A 610 16.97 4.52 45.02
CA GLY A 610 17.58 3.20 44.91
C GLY A 610 16.61 2.02 44.80
N LYS A 611 15.31 2.25 44.79
CA LYS A 611 14.28 1.19 44.67
C LYS A 611 14.38 0.41 43.34
N LEU A 612 15.00 1.00 42.30
CA LEU A 612 15.14 0.39 41.00
C LEU A 612 16.46 -0.39 40.81
N ASN A 613 17.33 -0.46 41.84
CA ASN A 613 18.65 -1.11 41.70
C ASN A 613 18.51 -2.55 41.20
N GLN A 614 17.61 -3.35 41.78
CA GLN A 614 17.35 -4.72 41.36
C GLN A 614 16.89 -4.78 39.88
N PHE A 615 15.94 -3.92 39.50
CA PHE A 615 15.41 -3.86 38.15
C PHE A 615 16.51 -3.44 37.12
N MET A 616 17.36 -2.50 37.47
CA MET A 616 18.49 -2.10 36.61
C MET A 616 19.48 -3.25 36.40
N LEU A 617 19.78 -4.03 37.45
CA LEU A 617 20.64 -5.21 37.34
C LEU A 617 19.98 -6.33 36.51
N GLN A 618 18.68 -6.50 36.64
CA GLN A 618 17.91 -7.40 35.76
C GLN A 618 17.92 -6.97 34.31
N CYS A 619 17.79 -5.67 34.01
CA CYS A 619 17.97 -5.13 32.66
C CYS A 619 19.41 -5.30 32.15
N LEU A 620 20.41 -5.20 33.03
CA LEU A 620 21.81 -5.44 32.66
C LEU A 620 22.03 -6.92 32.28
N LEU A 621 21.55 -7.85 33.11
CA LEU A 621 21.61 -9.28 32.80
C LEU A 621 20.95 -9.59 31.47
N PHE A 622 19.72 -9.09 31.26
CA PHE A 622 19.01 -9.21 30.00
C PHE A 622 19.83 -8.66 28.84
N THR A 623 20.39 -7.45 28.98
CA THR A 623 21.16 -6.78 27.94
C THR A 623 22.41 -7.57 27.52
N CYS A 624 23.13 -8.14 28.48
CA CYS A 624 24.31 -8.94 28.18
C CYS A 624 23.99 -10.22 27.40
N LEU A 625 22.77 -10.73 27.52
CA LEU A 625 22.30 -11.95 26.87
C LEU A 625 21.40 -11.68 25.63
N GLU A 626 21.17 -10.40 25.30
CA GLU A 626 20.31 -10.01 24.16
C GLU A 626 21.13 -9.93 22.86
N ALA A 627 20.63 -10.56 21.81
CA ALA A 627 21.30 -10.61 20.51
C ALA A 627 21.49 -9.25 19.82
N GLN A 628 20.74 -8.23 20.23
CA GLN A 628 20.85 -6.87 19.71
C GLN A 628 21.82 -5.99 20.52
N ASN A 629 22.51 -6.57 21.47
CA ASN A 629 23.71 -5.99 22.08
C ASN A 629 24.92 -6.26 21.20
N HIS A 630 25.19 -5.34 20.27
CA HIS A 630 26.33 -5.42 19.33
C HIS A 630 27.58 -4.79 19.90
N MET A 631 27.72 -4.72 21.21
CA MET A 631 28.94 -4.26 21.85
C MET A 631 30.07 -5.25 21.62
N GLN A 632 31.23 -4.71 21.28
CA GLN A 632 32.45 -5.47 21.04
C GLN A 632 33.70 -4.63 21.40
N GLU A 633 34.83 -5.26 21.51
CA GLU A 633 36.09 -4.58 21.68
C GLU A 633 36.52 -3.89 20.37
N PHE A 634 37.14 -2.71 20.49
CA PHE A 634 37.61 -1.98 19.31
C PHE A 634 38.75 -1.01 19.69
N THR A 635 39.51 -0.59 18.69
CA THR A 635 40.47 0.51 18.82
C THR A 635 39.85 1.77 18.20
N GLY A 636 39.75 2.83 19.01
CA GLY A 636 39.22 4.12 18.55
C GLY A 636 40.22 4.85 17.65
N SER A 637 39.71 5.85 16.90
CA SER A 637 40.58 6.74 16.11
C SER A 637 41.48 7.63 16.94
N ASP A 638 41.28 7.69 18.25
CA ASP A 638 42.17 8.29 19.24
C ASP A 638 43.30 7.38 19.68
N GLY A 639 43.43 6.18 19.10
CA GLY A 639 44.45 5.18 19.41
C GLY A 639 44.20 4.40 20.70
N ARG A 640 43.14 4.64 21.44
CA ARG A 640 42.78 3.90 22.65
C ARG A 640 42.08 2.59 22.34
N TYR A 641 42.37 1.59 23.16
CA TYR A 641 41.64 0.33 23.12
C TYR A 641 40.46 0.38 24.10
N TYR A 642 39.29 0.02 23.61
CA TYR A 642 38.01 0.02 24.33
C TYR A 642 37.53 -1.41 24.49
N ARG A 643 37.39 -1.88 25.74
CA ARG A 643 36.87 -3.22 26.05
C ARG A 643 35.38 -3.30 25.91
N ASN A 644 34.89 -4.49 25.62
CA ASN A 644 33.47 -4.78 25.75
C ASN A 644 33.06 -4.86 27.22
N ASN A 645 32.46 -3.80 27.75
CA ASN A 645 32.01 -3.70 29.13
C ASN A 645 30.61 -4.23 29.38
N LEU A 646 29.82 -4.57 28.35
CA LEU A 646 28.45 -5.09 28.45
C LEU A 646 28.37 -6.56 28.04
N THR A 647 29.27 -7.36 28.57
CA THR A 647 29.29 -8.83 28.45
C THR A 647 29.58 -9.49 29.80
N LEU A 648 29.10 -10.73 29.94
CA LEU A 648 29.40 -11.61 31.08
C LEU A 648 30.62 -12.48 30.85
N ASP A 649 31.24 -12.42 29.68
CA ASP A 649 32.52 -13.07 29.45
C ASP A 649 33.64 -12.29 30.13
N THR A 650 34.30 -12.94 31.08
CA THR A 650 35.43 -12.40 31.85
C THR A 650 36.73 -13.15 31.55
N SER A 651 36.77 -13.90 30.44
CA SER A 651 37.94 -14.74 30.08
C SER A 651 39.22 -13.92 29.90
N ASN A 652 39.08 -12.66 29.47
CA ASN A 652 40.19 -11.72 29.31
C ASN A 652 40.10 -10.51 30.27
N GLY A 653 39.72 -10.75 31.52
CA GLY A 653 39.60 -9.74 32.56
C GLY A 653 38.16 -9.31 32.85
N SER A 654 37.98 -8.62 33.98
CA SER A 654 36.66 -8.18 34.45
C SER A 654 36.01 -7.18 33.50
N THR A 655 34.67 -7.17 33.46
CA THR A 655 33.84 -6.22 32.74
C THR A 655 32.96 -5.44 33.71
N LEU A 656 32.53 -4.24 33.35
CA LEU A 656 31.62 -3.45 34.20
C LEU A 656 30.29 -4.20 34.47
N ALA A 657 29.81 -5.00 33.51
CA ALA A 657 28.61 -5.83 33.71
C ALA A 657 28.86 -6.90 34.78
N ALA A 658 30.00 -7.62 34.72
CA ALA A 658 30.34 -8.63 35.72
C ALA A 658 30.53 -8.02 37.11
N GLU A 659 31.23 -6.86 37.18
CA GLU A 659 31.42 -6.13 38.45
C GLU A 659 30.11 -5.67 39.05
N ALA A 660 29.19 -5.05 38.26
CA ALA A 660 27.90 -4.63 38.73
C ALA A 660 26.99 -5.80 39.20
N LEU A 661 27.14 -6.96 38.56
CA LEU A 661 26.39 -8.16 38.92
C LEU A 661 27.06 -9.00 40.02
N SER A 662 28.24 -8.63 40.52
CA SER A 662 28.95 -9.40 41.54
C SER A 662 28.17 -9.51 42.87
N GLY A 663 27.35 -8.50 43.20
CA GLY A 663 26.48 -8.50 44.38
C GLY A 663 25.01 -8.91 44.08
N PHE A 664 24.74 -9.29 42.81
CA PHE A 664 23.40 -9.69 42.41
C PHE A 664 23.09 -11.10 42.93
N ILE A 665 21.92 -11.25 43.59
CA ILE A 665 21.47 -12.55 44.07
C ILE A 665 20.43 -13.08 43.07
N PRO A 666 20.87 -13.99 42.15
CA PRO A 666 19.99 -14.48 41.09
C PRO A 666 18.91 -15.42 41.63
N ASN A 667 17.69 -15.27 41.15
CA ASN A 667 16.60 -16.24 41.36
C ASN A 667 16.83 -17.48 40.48
N GLU A 668 15.94 -18.48 40.57
CA GLU A 668 16.11 -19.74 39.83
C GLU A 668 16.15 -19.55 38.30
N THR A 669 15.33 -18.66 37.75
CA THR A 669 15.32 -18.36 36.32
C THR A 669 16.63 -17.67 35.88
N GLU A 670 17.13 -16.79 36.71
CA GLU A 670 18.39 -16.06 36.43
C GLU A 670 19.60 -16.99 36.57
N LYS A 671 19.57 -17.96 37.49
CA LYS A 671 20.58 -19.04 37.57
C LYS A 671 20.57 -19.91 36.31
N GLU A 672 19.39 -20.26 35.82
CA GLU A 672 19.23 -21.02 34.58
C GLU A 672 19.84 -20.27 33.36
N LEU A 673 19.57 -18.96 33.27
CA LEU A 673 20.15 -18.09 32.23
C LEU A 673 21.67 -18.08 32.29
N LEU A 674 22.24 -17.86 33.47
CA LEU A 674 23.70 -17.84 33.68
C LEU A 674 24.34 -19.20 33.38
N ALA A 675 23.70 -20.29 33.78
CA ALA A 675 24.18 -21.63 33.48
C ALA A 675 24.16 -21.90 31.96
N GLN A 676 23.13 -21.45 31.26
CA GLN A 676 23.05 -21.61 29.80
C GLN A 676 24.03 -20.70 29.07
N TRP A 677 24.28 -19.49 29.55
CA TRP A 677 25.33 -18.61 29.03
C TRP A 677 26.71 -19.28 29.13
N ASN A 678 27.03 -19.89 30.28
CA ASN A 678 28.29 -20.60 30.46
C ASN A 678 28.44 -21.73 29.45
N LYS A 679 27.37 -22.47 29.11
CA LYS A 679 27.42 -23.50 28.05
C LYS A 679 27.73 -22.90 26.68
N VAL A 680 27.11 -21.74 26.35
CA VAL A 680 27.40 -21.01 25.10
C VAL A 680 28.88 -20.62 25.07
N LEU A 681 29.39 -20.02 26.15
CA LEU A 681 30.80 -19.57 26.21
C LEU A 681 31.79 -20.73 26.13
N GLU A 682 31.55 -21.83 26.85
CA GLU A 682 32.40 -23.03 26.78
C GLU A 682 32.38 -23.72 25.41
N ALA A 683 31.25 -23.69 24.73
CA ALA A 683 31.14 -24.17 23.34
C ALA A 683 31.87 -23.21 22.37
N ALA A 684 31.75 -21.89 22.59
CA ALA A 684 32.42 -20.87 21.79
C ALA A 684 33.95 -20.99 21.87
N LYS A 685 34.50 -21.25 23.06
CA LYS A 685 35.95 -21.46 23.27
C LYS A 685 36.52 -22.66 22.52
N LYS A 686 35.68 -23.58 22.07
CA LYS A 686 36.09 -24.76 21.28
C LYS A 686 36.15 -24.52 19.79
N THR A 687 35.67 -23.36 19.32
CA THR A 687 35.72 -23.00 17.90
C THR A 687 37.15 -22.62 17.47
N THR A 688 37.49 -22.85 16.23
CA THR A 688 38.82 -22.53 15.70
C THR A 688 39.06 -21.03 15.57
N GLU A 689 38.00 -20.27 15.47
CA GLU A 689 37.99 -18.82 15.33
C GLU A 689 38.07 -18.05 16.67
N TYR A 690 38.00 -18.77 17.81
CA TYR A 690 38.02 -18.12 19.13
C TYR A 690 39.38 -17.46 19.42
N ILE A 691 39.32 -16.19 19.83
CA ILE A 691 40.49 -15.38 20.20
C ILE A 691 40.52 -15.22 21.73
N PRO A 692 41.53 -15.80 22.43
CA PRO A 692 41.53 -15.80 23.89
C PRO A 692 41.82 -14.43 24.54
N THR A 693 42.19 -13.43 23.76
CA THR A 693 42.60 -12.11 24.25
C THR A 693 41.47 -11.08 24.25
N ILE A 694 40.25 -11.48 23.94
CA ILE A 694 39.09 -10.60 23.96
C ILE A 694 37.94 -11.19 24.79
N ASN A 695 37.01 -10.33 25.25
CA ASN A 695 35.76 -10.73 25.90
C ASN A 695 34.61 -10.72 24.91
N TYR A 696 33.98 -11.87 24.69
CA TYR A 696 32.92 -12.03 23.70
C TYR A 696 31.53 -11.67 24.25
N GLY A 697 30.81 -10.86 23.53
CA GLY A 697 29.35 -10.72 23.69
C GLY A 697 28.58 -11.75 22.86
N LEU A 698 27.32 -11.99 23.19
CA LEU A 698 26.46 -12.96 22.47
C LEU A 698 26.40 -12.67 20.97
N TYR A 699 26.25 -11.41 20.58
CA TYR A 699 26.21 -11.02 19.16
C TYR A 699 27.48 -11.44 18.43
N GLN A 700 28.64 -11.15 19.04
CA GLN A 700 29.94 -11.47 18.47
C GLN A 700 30.14 -12.98 18.34
N ILE A 701 29.78 -13.77 19.38
CA ILE A 701 29.78 -15.24 19.31
C ILE A 701 28.93 -15.74 18.12
N LYS A 702 27.75 -15.14 17.93
CA LYS A 702 26.87 -15.53 16.82
C LYS A 702 27.42 -15.20 15.45
N CYS A 703 28.10 -14.07 15.28
CA CYS A 703 28.60 -13.61 14.00
C CYS A 703 29.98 -14.23 13.67
N ASP A 704 30.86 -14.32 14.63
CA ASP A 704 32.28 -14.64 14.40
C ASP A 704 32.58 -16.12 14.65
N LEU A 705 31.88 -16.78 15.60
CA LEU A 705 32.20 -18.14 16.04
C LEU A 705 31.12 -19.17 15.62
N ASN A 706 29.88 -18.80 15.50
CA ASN A 706 28.80 -19.71 15.07
C ASN A 706 28.70 -19.78 13.55
N THR A 707 29.77 -20.17 12.90
CA THR A 707 29.92 -20.20 11.44
C THR A 707 29.03 -21.28 10.79
N SER A 708 28.59 -21.01 9.57
CA SER A 708 27.71 -21.91 8.81
C SER A 708 27.88 -21.72 7.31
N HIS A 709 27.47 -22.70 6.54
CA HIS A 709 27.32 -22.57 5.10
C HIS A 709 25.89 -23.01 4.68
N TYR A 710 25.45 -22.53 3.54
CA TYR A 710 24.19 -22.95 2.94
C TYR A 710 24.45 -24.14 2.01
N ASP A 711 23.74 -25.22 2.26
CA ASP A 711 23.76 -26.39 1.41
C ASP A 711 22.66 -26.28 0.36
N GLU A 712 23.05 -26.12 -0.90
CA GLU A 712 22.13 -25.95 -2.02
C GLU A 712 21.34 -27.25 -2.34
N GLU A 713 21.91 -28.44 -2.04
CA GLU A 713 21.28 -29.72 -2.29
C GLU A 713 20.10 -30.00 -1.35
N THR A 714 20.28 -29.70 -0.08
CA THR A 714 19.25 -29.90 0.96
C THR A 714 18.38 -28.65 1.20
N GLY A 715 18.78 -27.48 0.68
CA GLY A 715 18.11 -26.21 0.94
C GLY A 715 18.20 -25.77 2.41
N THR A 716 19.18 -26.24 3.16
CA THR A 716 19.33 -25.98 4.60
C THR A 716 20.65 -25.29 4.94
N THR A 717 20.66 -24.56 6.06
CA THR A 717 21.90 -23.99 6.63
C THR A 717 22.53 -24.97 7.57
N ILE A 718 23.76 -25.40 7.28
CA ILE A 718 24.56 -26.32 8.09
C ILE A 718 25.54 -25.51 8.94
N PHE A 719 25.47 -25.68 10.25
CA PHE A 719 26.38 -25.05 11.20
C PHE A 719 27.62 -25.91 11.43
N HIS A 720 28.82 -25.28 11.40
CA HIS A 720 30.07 -25.96 11.63
C HIS A 720 30.20 -26.42 13.09
N TYR A 721 29.55 -25.71 14.02
CA TYR A 721 29.54 -26.02 15.44
C TYR A 721 28.10 -26.24 15.94
N PRO A 722 27.47 -27.41 15.69
CA PRO A 722 26.08 -27.69 16.01
C PRO A 722 25.72 -27.49 17.50
N ASP A 723 26.65 -27.89 18.40
CA ASP A 723 26.47 -27.74 19.84
C ASP A 723 26.41 -26.28 20.26
N LEU A 724 27.30 -25.44 19.71
CA LEU A 724 27.26 -23.99 19.95
C LEU A 724 25.96 -23.39 19.48
N ASN A 725 25.55 -23.73 18.27
CA ASN A 725 24.28 -23.25 17.71
C ASN A 725 23.05 -23.71 18.54
N GLY A 726 23.06 -24.95 19.03
CA GLY A 726 22.06 -25.51 19.93
C GLY A 726 21.99 -24.74 21.26
N HIS A 727 23.14 -24.47 21.89
CA HIS A 727 23.18 -23.68 23.12
C HIS A 727 22.72 -22.22 22.92
N ILE A 728 23.07 -21.58 21.80
CA ILE A 728 22.60 -20.24 21.46
C ILE A 728 21.07 -20.21 21.30
N LYS A 729 20.47 -21.20 20.63
CA LYS A 729 19.02 -21.29 20.48
C LYS A 729 18.31 -21.45 21.83
N SER A 730 18.81 -22.36 22.66
CA SER A 730 18.29 -22.57 24.03
C SER A 730 18.39 -21.31 24.87
N LEU A 731 19.52 -20.59 24.80
CA LEU A 731 19.69 -19.32 25.49
C LEU A 731 18.65 -18.28 25.03
N ALA A 732 18.43 -18.17 23.71
CA ALA A 732 17.47 -17.21 23.15
C ALA A 732 16.04 -17.47 23.65
N GLU A 733 15.62 -18.74 23.81
CA GLU A 733 14.32 -19.10 24.37
C GLU A 733 14.21 -18.73 25.85
N LEU A 734 15.24 -18.98 26.64
CA LEU A 734 15.30 -18.59 28.04
C LEU A 734 15.27 -17.07 28.23
N VAL A 735 16.04 -16.34 27.45
CA VAL A 735 16.06 -14.86 27.47
C VAL A 735 14.67 -14.31 27.11
N LYS A 736 14.02 -14.87 26.11
CA LYS A 736 12.66 -14.48 25.72
C LYS A 736 11.65 -14.73 26.86
N ARG A 737 11.74 -15.88 27.51
CA ARG A 737 10.90 -16.20 28.69
C ARG A 737 11.13 -15.22 29.83
N TYR A 738 12.40 -15.02 30.22
CA TYR A 738 12.80 -14.08 31.26
C TYR A 738 12.35 -12.65 30.98
N TYR A 739 12.55 -12.19 29.75
CA TYR A 739 12.10 -10.89 29.33
C TYR A 739 10.61 -10.69 29.57
N ASN A 740 9.78 -11.63 29.12
CA ASN A 740 8.33 -11.53 29.25
C ASN A 740 7.81 -11.65 30.68
N THR A 741 8.47 -12.45 31.52
CA THR A 741 8.01 -12.71 32.90
C THR A 741 8.58 -11.74 33.92
N THR A 742 9.78 -11.18 33.69
CA THR A 742 10.50 -10.36 34.68
C THR A 742 10.62 -8.90 34.23
N ILE A 743 11.07 -8.66 33.01
CA ILE A 743 11.36 -7.30 32.54
C ILE A 743 10.08 -6.56 32.11
N VAL A 744 9.25 -7.19 31.28
CA VAL A 744 8.04 -6.56 30.73
C VAL A 744 7.07 -6.04 31.80
N PRO A 745 6.76 -6.78 32.88
CA PRO A 745 5.87 -6.26 33.94
C PRO A 745 6.37 -4.96 34.56
N MET A 746 7.66 -4.83 34.79
CA MET A 746 8.27 -3.62 35.33
C MET A 746 8.24 -2.45 34.34
N LEU A 747 8.43 -2.73 33.06
CA LEU A 747 8.30 -1.71 32.00
C LEU A 747 6.90 -1.13 31.95
N PHE A 748 5.86 -1.95 32.11
CA PHE A 748 4.47 -1.48 32.24
C PHE A 748 4.20 -0.78 33.58
N GLN A 749 4.74 -1.30 34.67
CA GLN A 749 4.58 -0.69 36.00
C GLN A 749 5.09 0.75 36.04
N TYR A 750 6.22 1.03 35.38
CA TYR A 750 6.79 2.38 35.28
C TYR A 750 6.37 3.10 34.01
N GLU A 751 5.42 2.56 33.28
CA GLU A 751 4.86 3.15 32.07
C GLU A 751 5.91 3.44 30.98
N PHE A 752 7.02 2.69 30.93
CA PHE A 752 7.87 2.69 29.73
C PHE A 752 7.08 2.17 28.53
N LEU A 753 6.14 1.27 28.81
CA LEU A 753 5.15 0.73 27.89
C LEU A 753 3.78 0.91 28.53
N LYS A 754 2.80 1.42 27.77
CA LYS A 754 1.43 1.65 28.26
C LYS A 754 0.40 1.32 27.19
#